data_cf0631fee9e077bd8854405542eaa94e
#
_entry.id   cf0631fee9e077bd8854405542eaa94e
#
_cell.length_a   1.000
_cell.length_b   1.000
_cell.length_c   1.000
_cell.angle_alpha   90.00
_cell.angle_beta   90.00
_cell.angle_gamma   90.00
#
_symmetry.space_group_name_H-M   'P 1'
#
loop_
_entity.id
_entity.type
_entity.pdbx_description
1 polymer ?
#
loop_
_entity_poly.entity_id
_entity_poly.type
_entity_poly.pdbx_seq_one_letter_code
_entity_poly.pdbx_strand_id
1 'polypeptide(L)'
;MTSTVIVAISFLYLALLFAVAYVGDKRADAGRSIIANPTIYALSLAVYCTTWTYYGSVGRAASSGLGFVPIFLGPTLVVALWWFVMLKMVRIGKAHRITSIADFIASRYGKSHLLGGLVTVIAVLGVIPYIALQLKAVSSSYAILIHYPDIIMPAKAGTVSWMADTTLYIALIMAAFTILFGTRHLDATERHEGMVAAVAFESVVKLVIFMAVGVFVTFGLFDGFGDLFSRAALEPRLQNLMTMNAGGNTYGNWFALTLLSMLAVMFLPRQFQVAVVENVNENHLRRAIWLFPLYLLLINIFVLPIALGGLMHFAGQDVDADTFVLTLPMAQGHGWLALLVFIGGLSAATGMVIVETIALSTMVCNDLVMPVLLRYRWLALQGREDLSGLLLGIRRSAIILILLLGYLYFRLAGEAHALVSIGLISFAAVAQFAPAIIGGMYWRGATRAGALAGLSSGFVVWLYTLLLPSFAKSGWLPIEFLQAGFLGLEVLRPQELFGMKGLDPIAHSLYWSLLANVGAYVCVSLMRSPNAVEAGQATLFVDVFKQSRPAGGAFWRGSAQIGDLLPLIGRFIGPERARNAFADYARSRGAASVEVLPADAGLVHFAETTLAGAIGSASARVMVSSVVKEEPLGLDEVMNILDEASQVRAYSKRLEQKSRELEAATAELRSANERLKELDRLKDDFMSSVTHELRTPLTSIRAFSEMLLEDPRIDLAERKRFLGIIVSETERLTRLVNQVLDMAKIESGHADWHNGEVSLVEVIEQAAASTSQLFKDKGVTLDMALPGQVPSLLADRDRLVQVMLNLLSNAVKFVDAGRGRVWVALAECAEGLRVDVRDNGPGLTPEEQLVVFEKFRQGGNTMTDKPQGTGLGLPISRQIVEHYGGRLWVESAAGEGACFSFLMPCGKSTETKDEAG
;
A
#
# COMPACT_ATOMS: atom_id res chain seq x y z
N MET A 1 -14.71 44.52 -7.89
CA MET A 1 -14.68 44.26 -9.37
C MET A 1 -16.08 44.37 -9.96
N THR A 2 -16.23 44.66 -11.26
CA THR A 2 -17.58 44.72 -11.87
C THR A 2 -18.09 43.28 -12.12
N SER A 3 -19.38 43.04 -11.86
CA SER A 3 -20.05 41.74 -12.10
C SER A 3 -19.83 41.26 -13.55
N THR A 4 -19.86 42.17 -14.51
CA THR A 4 -19.66 41.86 -15.93
C THR A 4 -18.31 41.20 -16.22
N VAL A 5 -17.23 41.72 -15.60
CA VAL A 5 -15.86 41.16 -15.80
C VAL A 5 -15.77 39.75 -15.22
N ILE A 6 -16.31 39.52 -14.01
CA ILE A 6 -16.29 38.22 -13.37
C ILE A 6 -17.06 37.19 -14.21
N VAL A 7 -18.26 37.53 -14.66
CA VAL A 7 -19.12 36.67 -15.48
C VAL A 7 -18.46 36.39 -16.84
N ALA A 8 -17.91 37.43 -17.52
CA ALA A 8 -17.26 37.26 -18.81
C ALA A 8 -16.05 36.31 -18.72
N ILE A 9 -15.19 36.44 -17.70
CA ILE A 9 -14.03 35.61 -17.51
C ILE A 9 -14.45 34.16 -17.11
N SER A 10 -15.52 34.00 -16.32
CA SER A 10 -16.09 32.70 -16.00
C SER A 10 -16.57 31.93 -17.24
N PHE A 11 -17.32 32.63 -18.13
CA PHE A 11 -17.76 32.04 -19.39
C PHE A 11 -16.60 31.77 -20.36
N LEU A 12 -15.57 32.59 -20.37
CA LEU A 12 -14.36 32.35 -21.16
C LEU A 12 -13.64 31.09 -20.66
N TYR A 13 -13.53 30.92 -19.34
CA TYR A 13 -12.96 29.70 -18.74
C TYR A 13 -13.78 28.46 -19.07
N LEU A 14 -15.11 28.52 -18.96
CA LEU A 14 -15.99 27.40 -19.32
C LEU A 14 -15.87 27.06 -20.82
N ALA A 15 -15.77 28.07 -21.69
CA ALA A 15 -15.54 27.88 -23.11
C ALA A 15 -14.17 27.22 -23.41
N LEU A 16 -13.13 27.56 -22.64
CA LEU A 16 -11.83 26.93 -22.73
C LEU A 16 -11.90 25.44 -22.33
N LEU A 17 -12.59 25.12 -21.23
CA LEU A 17 -12.83 23.74 -20.80
C LEU A 17 -13.58 22.94 -21.87
N PHE A 18 -14.60 23.54 -22.46
CA PHE A 18 -15.34 22.93 -23.57
C PHE A 18 -14.42 22.66 -24.77
N ALA A 19 -13.54 23.61 -25.11
CA ALA A 19 -12.58 23.40 -26.19
C ALA A 19 -11.61 22.27 -25.92
N VAL A 20 -11.10 22.12 -24.66
CA VAL A 20 -10.24 21.03 -24.25
C VAL A 20 -10.96 19.69 -24.41
N ALA A 21 -12.21 19.59 -23.92
CA ALA A 21 -13.01 18.37 -24.05
C ALA A 21 -13.33 18.04 -25.52
N TYR A 22 -13.74 19.05 -26.31
CA TYR A 22 -14.03 18.85 -27.73
C TYR A 22 -12.82 18.32 -28.52
N VAL A 23 -11.62 18.89 -28.25
CA VAL A 23 -10.37 18.41 -28.86
C VAL A 23 -10.05 17.00 -28.40
N GLY A 24 -10.35 16.66 -27.11
CA GLY A 24 -10.19 15.31 -26.57
C GLY A 24 -11.02 14.30 -27.32
N ASP A 25 -12.32 14.54 -27.44
CA ASP A 25 -13.28 13.68 -28.15
C ASP A 25 -12.91 13.54 -29.63
N LYS A 26 -12.64 14.65 -30.32
CA LYS A 26 -12.26 14.63 -31.75
C LYS A 26 -10.97 13.84 -32.01
N ARG A 27 -10.00 13.87 -31.10
CA ARG A 27 -8.79 13.05 -31.22
C ARG A 27 -9.07 11.58 -30.98
N ALA A 28 -9.95 11.25 -30.01
CA ALA A 28 -10.40 9.90 -29.76
C ALA A 28 -11.09 9.29 -31.00
N ASP A 29 -12.00 10.04 -31.63
CA ASP A 29 -12.67 9.64 -32.89
C ASP A 29 -11.68 9.37 -34.02
N ALA A 30 -10.53 10.10 -34.01
CA ALA A 30 -9.44 9.91 -34.96
C ALA A 30 -8.47 8.77 -34.57
N GLY A 31 -8.81 7.95 -33.54
CA GLY A 31 -7.97 6.85 -33.05
C GLY A 31 -6.73 7.29 -32.26
N ARG A 32 -6.64 8.56 -31.85
CA ARG A 32 -5.53 9.15 -31.08
C ARG A 32 -6.00 9.52 -29.68
N SER A 33 -6.25 8.49 -28.84
CA SER A 33 -6.72 8.67 -27.47
C SER A 33 -5.74 9.50 -26.62
N ILE A 34 -6.23 10.60 -26.04
CA ILE A 34 -5.48 11.45 -25.10
C ILE A 34 -5.35 10.75 -23.76
N ILE A 35 -6.38 10.02 -23.32
CA ILE A 35 -6.40 9.32 -22.05
C ILE A 35 -5.56 8.04 -22.03
N ALA A 36 -5.00 7.65 -23.18
CA ALA A 36 -3.96 6.62 -23.25
C ALA A 36 -2.65 7.05 -22.55
N ASN A 37 -2.52 8.35 -22.19
CA ASN A 37 -1.39 8.86 -21.43
C ASN A 37 -1.61 8.60 -19.91
N PRO A 38 -0.71 7.85 -19.22
CA PRO A 38 -0.85 7.55 -17.81
C PRO A 38 -0.79 8.77 -16.89
N THR A 39 -0.18 9.89 -17.34
CA THR A 39 -0.14 11.15 -16.58
C THR A 39 -1.50 11.84 -16.57
N ILE A 40 -2.22 11.85 -17.70
CA ILE A 40 -3.58 12.42 -17.80
C ILE A 40 -4.53 11.63 -16.90
N TYR A 41 -4.46 10.29 -16.93
CA TYR A 41 -5.22 9.44 -16.03
C TYR A 41 -4.91 9.74 -14.55
N ALA A 42 -3.63 9.87 -14.18
CA ALA A 42 -3.26 10.17 -12.80
C ALA A 42 -3.74 11.56 -12.33
N LEU A 43 -3.70 12.57 -13.20
CA LEU A 43 -4.21 13.92 -12.92
C LEU A 43 -5.74 13.97 -12.85
N SER A 44 -6.45 13.14 -13.64
CA SER A 44 -7.91 13.08 -13.57
C SER A 44 -8.42 12.51 -12.25
N LEU A 45 -7.65 11.65 -11.57
CA LEU A 45 -7.97 11.17 -10.21
C LEU A 45 -8.01 12.31 -9.18
N ALA A 46 -7.37 13.45 -9.47
CA ALA A 46 -7.45 14.65 -8.63
C ALA A 46 -8.82 15.37 -8.71
N VAL A 47 -9.83 14.80 -9.39
CA VAL A 47 -11.25 15.13 -9.19
C VAL A 47 -11.71 14.93 -7.75
N TYR A 48 -10.94 14.17 -6.94
CA TYR A 48 -11.07 14.09 -5.49
C TYR A 48 -10.99 15.47 -4.83
N CYS A 49 -10.08 16.33 -5.28
CA CYS A 49 -9.86 17.69 -4.79
C CYS A 49 -10.89 18.66 -5.38
N THR A 50 -11.95 18.94 -4.65
CA THR A 50 -13.09 19.79 -5.01
C THR A 50 -12.98 21.17 -4.32
N THR A 51 -14.05 21.96 -4.32
CA THR A 51 -14.13 23.21 -3.53
C THR A 51 -13.92 22.97 -2.04
N TRP A 52 -14.24 21.76 -1.56
CA TRP A 52 -13.93 21.35 -0.20
C TRP A 52 -12.41 21.41 0.07
N THR A 53 -11.59 20.88 -0.85
CA THR A 53 -10.13 20.97 -0.75
C THR A 53 -9.64 22.39 -0.93
N TYR A 54 -10.27 23.14 -1.83
CA TYR A 54 -9.79 24.47 -2.26
C TYR A 54 -10.09 25.56 -1.22
N TYR A 55 -11.25 25.52 -0.61
CA TYR A 55 -11.73 26.49 0.40
C TYR A 55 -11.85 25.85 1.79
N GLY A 56 -12.60 24.77 1.89
CA GLY A 56 -12.94 24.15 3.18
C GLY A 56 -11.75 23.57 3.95
N SER A 57 -10.65 23.18 3.28
CA SER A 57 -9.42 22.74 3.96
C SER A 57 -8.82 23.87 4.80
N VAL A 58 -8.83 25.10 4.30
CA VAL A 58 -8.32 26.30 4.99
C VAL A 58 -9.21 26.64 6.18
N GLY A 59 -10.53 26.63 6.03
CA GLY A 59 -11.45 26.81 7.15
C GLY A 59 -11.33 25.72 8.22
N ARG A 60 -11.13 24.45 7.80
CA ARG A 60 -10.86 23.37 8.74
C ARG A 60 -9.53 23.55 9.47
N ALA A 61 -8.49 23.99 8.78
CA ALA A 61 -7.20 24.27 9.40
C ALA A 61 -7.30 25.46 10.38
N ALA A 62 -8.09 26.50 10.06
CA ALA A 62 -8.34 27.62 10.95
C ALA A 62 -9.12 27.25 12.22
N SER A 63 -9.99 26.24 12.16
CA SER A 63 -10.81 25.80 13.31
C SER A 63 -10.16 24.66 14.12
N SER A 64 -9.44 23.74 13.48
CA SER A 64 -8.94 22.51 14.10
C SER A 64 -7.47 22.20 13.77
N GLY A 65 -6.72 23.19 13.28
CA GLY A 65 -5.31 23.05 12.98
C GLY A 65 -5.04 21.89 12.03
N LEU A 66 -4.20 20.93 12.43
CA LEU A 66 -3.86 19.74 11.64
C LEU A 66 -5.04 18.77 11.43
N GLY A 67 -6.23 19.05 11.95
CA GLY A 67 -7.43 18.21 11.81
C GLY A 67 -7.95 18.04 10.36
N PHE A 68 -7.43 18.79 9.38
CA PHE A 68 -7.70 18.57 7.95
C PHE A 68 -6.86 17.43 7.31
N VAL A 69 -5.68 17.14 7.90
CA VAL A 69 -4.70 16.19 7.35
C VAL A 69 -5.26 14.78 7.12
N PRO A 70 -6.06 14.18 8.03
CA PRO A 70 -6.59 12.82 7.86
C PRO A 70 -7.31 12.60 6.53
N ILE A 71 -7.95 13.62 5.97
CA ILE A 71 -8.74 13.55 4.75
C ILE A 71 -7.87 13.40 3.49
N PHE A 72 -6.62 13.81 3.56
CA PHE A 72 -5.62 13.62 2.49
C PHE A 72 -4.67 12.48 2.79
N LEU A 73 -4.46 12.18 4.06
CA LEU A 73 -3.66 11.04 4.51
C LEU A 73 -4.32 9.71 4.10
N GLY A 74 -5.66 9.59 4.27
CA GLY A 74 -6.37 8.38 3.87
C GLY A 74 -6.18 8.00 2.40
N PRO A 75 -6.47 8.87 1.43
CA PRO A 75 -6.19 8.63 0.02
C PRO A 75 -4.72 8.30 -0.29
N THR A 76 -3.78 8.90 0.43
CA THR A 76 -2.34 8.61 0.28
C THR A 76 -2.00 7.21 0.78
N LEU A 77 -2.53 6.80 1.94
CA LEU A 77 -2.28 5.48 2.52
C LEU A 77 -2.95 4.35 1.72
N VAL A 78 -4.17 4.57 1.22
CA VAL A 78 -4.90 3.53 0.48
C VAL A 78 -4.26 3.20 -0.86
N VAL A 79 -3.43 4.09 -1.42
CA VAL A 79 -2.66 3.84 -2.65
C VAL A 79 -1.77 2.59 -2.52
N ALA A 80 -1.25 2.29 -1.33
CA ALA A 80 -0.51 1.05 -1.08
C ALA A 80 -1.37 -0.22 -1.29
N LEU A 81 -2.69 -0.12 -1.07
CA LEU A 81 -3.65 -1.21 -1.29
C LEU A 81 -4.16 -1.28 -2.74
N TRP A 82 -3.79 -0.34 -3.62
CA TRP A 82 -4.32 -0.30 -5.00
C TRP A 82 -3.95 -1.52 -5.82
N TRP A 83 -2.82 -2.16 -5.56
CA TRP A 83 -2.45 -3.43 -6.21
C TRP A 83 -3.43 -4.57 -5.90
N PHE A 84 -4.02 -4.54 -4.72
CA PHE A 84 -5.00 -5.56 -4.31
C PHE A 84 -6.42 -5.13 -4.69
N VAL A 85 -6.86 -3.93 -4.30
CA VAL A 85 -8.25 -3.49 -4.42
C VAL A 85 -8.52 -2.83 -5.79
N MET A 86 -7.82 -1.74 -6.11
CA MET A 86 -8.12 -0.93 -7.30
C MET A 86 -7.82 -1.69 -8.60
N LEU A 87 -6.69 -2.39 -8.69
CA LEU A 87 -6.37 -3.20 -9.87
C LEU A 87 -7.42 -4.28 -10.13
N LYS A 88 -7.91 -4.89 -9.05
CA LYS A 88 -8.98 -5.90 -9.14
C LYS A 88 -10.30 -5.28 -9.60
N MET A 89 -10.66 -4.11 -9.06
CA MET A 89 -11.86 -3.36 -9.49
C MET A 89 -11.79 -2.98 -10.98
N VAL A 90 -10.65 -2.45 -11.43
CA VAL A 90 -10.44 -2.07 -12.84
C VAL A 90 -10.54 -3.31 -13.76
N ARG A 91 -9.95 -4.43 -13.37
CA ARG A 91 -10.00 -5.66 -14.17
C ARG A 91 -11.41 -6.25 -14.26
N ILE A 92 -12.14 -6.28 -13.15
CA ILE A 92 -13.56 -6.68 -13.10
C ILE A 92 -14.38 -5.71 -13.96
N GLY A 93 -14.20 -4.40 -13.79
CA GLY A 93 -14.92 -3.37 -14.56
C GLY A 93 -14.77 -3.57 -16.07
N LYS A 94 -13.57 -3.86 -16.55
CA LYS A 94 -13.29 -4.14 -17.97
C LYS A 94 -13.88 -5.46 -18.44
N ALA A 95 -13.75 -6.52 -17.63
CA ALA A 95 -14.22 -7.85 -18.00
C ALA A 95 -15.76 -7.90 -18.14
N HIS A 96 -16.48 -7.14 -17.31
CA HIS A 96 -17.94 -7.13 -17.27
C HIS A 96 -18.57 -5.87 -17.89
N ARG A 97 -17.78 -4.95 -18.46
CA ARG A 97 -18.24 -3.64 -18.98
C ARG A 97 -19.10 -2.88 -17.98
N ILE A 98 -18.62 -2.80 -16.74
CA ILE A 98 -19.31 -2.10 -15.65
C ILE A 98 -19.41 -0.61 -15.95
N THR A 99 -20.60 -0.04 -15.81
CA THR A 99 -20.90 1.36 -16.12
C THR A 99 -20.95 2.27 -14.90
N SER A 100 -21.11 1.71 -13.70
CA SER A 100 -21.25 2.47 -12.46
C SER A 100 -20.91 1.61 -11.24
N ILE A 101 -20.77 2.25 -10.07
CA ILE A 101 -20.59 1.53 -8.80
C ILE A 101 -21.83 0.68 -8.44
N ALA A 102 -23.03 1.14 -8.78
CA ALA A 102 -24.26 0.37 -8.58
C ALA A 102 -24.28 -0.89 -9.45
N ASP A 103 -23.88 -0.75 -10.72
CA ASP A 103 -23.74 -1.88 -11.64
C ASP A 103 -22.66 -2.86 -11.19
N PHE A 104 -21.55 -2.37 -10.61
CA PHE A 104 -20.50 -3.23 -10.03
C PHE A 104 -21.05 -4.12 -8.91
N ILE A 105 -21.76 -3.52 -7.96
CA ILE A 105 -22.37 -4.26 -6.83
C ILE A 105 -23.47 -5.19 -7.35
N ALA A 106 -24.39 -4.71 -8.18
CA ALA A 106 -25.49 -5.49 -8.74
C ALA A 106 -24.99 -6.71 -9.51
N SER A 107 -23.96 -6.53 -10.35
CA SER A 107 -23.34 -7.59 -11.16
C SER A 107 -22.78 -8.72 -10.31
N ARG A 108 -22.09 -8.39 -9.22
CA ARG A 108 -21.51 -9.38 -8.30
C ARG A 108 -22.54 -10.26 -7.64
N TYR A 109 -23.69 -9.72 -7.28
CA TYR A 109 -24.75 -10.41 -6.53
C TYR A 109 -25.89 -10.85 -7.44
N GLY A 110 -25.56 -11.48 -8.57
CA GLY A 110 -26.51 -12.11 -9.48
C GLY A 110 -27.28 -11.16 -10.39
N LYS A 111 -26.71 -9.99 -10.71
CA LYS A 111 -27.31 -8.95 -11.57
C LYS A 111 -28.67 -8.46 -11.04
N SER A 112 -28.68 -8.11 -9.76
CA SER A 112 -29.90 -7.76 -9.02
C SER A 112 -30.32 -6.30 -9.23
N HIS A 113 -31.45 -6.06 -9.90
CA HIS A 113 -32.06 -4.73 -10.03
C HIS A 113 -32.36 -4.08 -8.67
N LEU A 114 -32.85 -4.87 -7.70
CA LEU A 114 -33.18 -4.33 -6.38
C LEU A 114 -31.92 -3.79 -5.67
N LEU A 115 -30.80 -4.49 -5.81
CA LEU A 115 -29.54 -4.08 -5.21
C LEU A 115 -28.96 -2.86 -5.93
N GLY A 116 -28.97 -2.84 -7.27
CA GLY A 116 -28.56 -1.67 -8.05
C GLY A 116 -29.40 -0.44 -7.74
N GLY A 117 -30.72 -0.60 -7.65
CA GLY A 117 -31.62 0.47 -7.26
C GLY A 117 -31.38 1.00 -5.84
N LEU A 118 -31.14 0.12 -4.85
CA LEU A 118 -30.80 0.54 -3.47
C LEU A 118 -29.47 1.32 -3.44
N VAL A 119 -28.45 0.83 -4.11
CA VAL A 119 -27.14 1.53 -4.19
C VAL A 119 -27.29 2.89 -4.86
N THR A 120 -28.11 2.99 -5.91
CA THR A 120 -28.39 4.26 -6.60
C THR A 120 -29.10 5.26 -5.68
N VAL A 121 -30.11 4.81 -4.93
CA VAL A 121 -30.81 5.67 -3.95
C VAL A 121 -29.85 6.17 -2.87
N ILE A 122 -29.01 5.28 -2.31
CA ILE A 122 -27.98 5.66 -1.32
C ILE A 122 -26.99 6.66 -1.91
N ALA A 123 -26.54 6.44 -3.15
CA ALA A 123 -25.61 7.33 -3.83
C ALA A 123 -26.22 8.73 -4.07
N VAL A 124 -27.43 8.79 -4.61
CA VAL A 124 -28.12 10.06 -4.88
C VAL A 124 -28.33 10.83 -3.59
N LEU A 125 -28.96 10.21 -2.58
CA LEU A 125 -29.23 10.88 -1.29
C LEU A 125 -27.95 11.25 -0.55
N GLY A 126 -26.94 10.39 -0.61
CA GLY A 126 -25.66 10.61 0.05
C GLY A 126 -24.82 11.73 -0.59
N VAL A 127 -24.93 11.94 -1.91
CA VAL A 127 -24.10 12.91 -2.64
C VAL A 127 -24.78 14.26 -2.82
N ILE A 128 -26.11 14.38 -2.73
CA ILE A 128 -26.83 15.66 -2.81
C ILE A 128 -26.22 16.74 -1.91
N PRO A 129 -25.89 16.50 -0.62
CA PRO A 129 -25.22 17.49 0.22
C PRO A 129 -23.89 17.97 -0.38
N TYR A 130 -23.13 17.06 -1.01
CA TYR A 130 -21.83 17.40 -1.58
C TYR A 130 -21.95 18.26 -2.85
N ILE A 131 -23.00 18.05 -3.66
CA ILE A 131 -23.34 18.93 -4.79
C ILE A 131 -23.74 20.33 -4.27
N ALA A 132 -24.58 20.39 -3.24
CA ALA A 132 -24.97 21.64 -2.60
C ALA A 132 -23.77 22.46 -2.10
N LEU A 133 -22.75 21.77 -1.57
CA LEU A 133 -21.49 22.37 -1.14
C LEU A 133 -20.77 23.07 -2.30
N GLN A 134 -20.73 22.48 -3.50
CA GLN A 134 -20.10 23.09 -4.67
C GLN A 134 -20.87 24.37 -5.08
N LEU A 135 -22.20 24.29 -5.09
CA LEU A 135 -23.05 25.45 -5.40
C LEU A 135 -22.87 26.59 -4.38
N LYS A 136 -22.81 26.24 -3.09
CA LYS A 136 -22.54 27.20 -1.99
C LYS A 136 -21.19 27.89 -2.22
N ALA A 137 -20.14 27.12 -2.45
CA ALA A 137 -18.78 27.65 -2.58
C ALA A 137 -18.64 28.65 -3.76
N VAL A 138 -19.22 28.33 -4.93
CA VAL A 138 -19.18 29.23 -6.10
C VAL A 138 -20.04 30.47 -5.84
N SER A 139 -21.24 30.31 -5.29
CA SER A 139 -22.16 31.42 -5.00
C SER A 139 -21.57 32.39 -3.97
N SER A 140 -21.03 31.88 -2.87
CA SER A 140 -20.39 32.70 -1.83
C SER A 140 -19.15 33.44 -2.37
N SER A 141 -18.28 32.75 -3.12
CA SER A 141 -17.10 33.37 -3.71
C SER A 141 -17.45 34.49 -4.70
N TYR A 142 -18.52 34.29 -5.50
CA TYR A 142 -19.04 35.30 -6.43
C TYR A 142 -19.58 36.52 -5.67
N ALA A 143 -20.36 36.29 -4.61
CA ALA A 143 -20.93 37.36 -3.78
C ALA A 143 -19.83 38.20 -3.11
N ILE A 144 -18.79 37.57 -2.57
CA ILE A 144 -17.65 38.25 -1.95
C ILE A 144 -16.91 39.12 -2.99
N LEU A 145 -16.64 38.60 -4.19
CA LEU A 145 -15.94 39.37 -5.22
C LEU A 145 -16.67 40.65 -5.63
N ILE A 146 -18.01 40.64 -5.59
CA ILE A 146 -18.83 41.81 -6.01
C ILE A 146 -18.94 42.84 -4.88
N HIS A 147 -19.16 42.38 -3.62
CA HIS A 147 -19.53 43.26 -2.52
C HIS A 147 -18.35 43.66 -1.63
N TYR A 148 -17.14 43.13 -1.84
CA TYR A 148 -15.99 43.51 -1.04
C TYR A 148 -15.80 45.05 -1.00
N PRO A 149 -15.57 45.69 0.18
CA PRO A 149 -15.16 45.11 1.46
C PRO A 149 -16.29 44.55 2.32
N ASP A 150 -17.57 44.80 1.96
CA ASP A 150 -18.69 44.23 2.69
C ASP A 150 -18.80 42.73 2.36
N ILE A 151 -18.37 41.86 3.30
CA ILE A 151 -18.44 40.43 3.12
C ILE A 151 -19.88 39.96 3.39
N ILE A 152 -20.70 40.03 2.34
CA ILE A 152 -22.09 39.58 2.39
C ILE A 152 -22.12 38.13 2.01
N MET A 153 -22.41 37.24 2.98
CA MET A 153 -22.72 35.85 2.71
C MET A 153 -24.05 35.73 1.97
N PRO A 154 -24.26 34.72 1.10
CA PRO A 154 -25.55 34.48 0.47
C PRO A 154 -26.66 34.49 1.50
N ALA A 155 -27.71 35.26 1.24
CA ALA A 155 -28.79 35.50 2.18
C ALA A 155 -29.44 34.22 2.67
N LYS A 156 -29.95 34.28 3.93
CA LYS A 156 -30.64 33.15 4.59
C LYS A 156 -31.74 32.58 3.71
N ALA A 157 -31.80 31.24 3.66
CA ALA A 157 -32.86 30.54 2.96
C ALA A 157 -34.24 31.07 3.35
N GLY A 158 -35.02 31.55 2.37
CA GLY A 158 -36.36 32.13 2.58
C GLY A 158 -36.43 33.65 2.51
N THR A 159 -35.33 34.39 2.56
CA THR A 159 -35.35 35.86 2.48
C THR A 159 -35.28 36.39 1.03
N VAL A 160 -34.76 35.61 0.09
CA VAL A 160 -34.65 35.99 -1.32
C VAL A 160 -35.67 35.22 -2.16
N SER A 161 -36.32 35.93 -3.11
CA SER A 161 -37.17 35.29 -4.12
C SER A 161 -36.37 34.27 -4.94
N TRP A 162 -36.94 33.13 -5.30
CA TRP A 162 -36.33 32.09 -6.14
C TRP A 162 -35.71 32.65 -7.44
N MET A 163 -36.36 33.64 -8.05
CA MET A 163 -35.90 34.25 -9.28
C MET A 163 -34.72 35.22 -9.08
N ALA A 164 -34.45 35.69 -7.88
CA ALA A 164 -33.31 36.55 -7.56
C ALA A 164 -32.12 35.79 -6.99
N ASP A 165 -32.23 34.46 -6.80
CA ASP A 165 -31.19 33.65 -6.20
C ASP A 165 -30.11 33.26 -7.21
N THR A 166 -28.92 33.83 -7.07
CA THR A 166 -27.73 33.55 -7.91
C THR A 166 -27.37 32.06 -7.91
N THR A 167 -27.60 31.35 -6.82
CA THR A 167 -27.26 29.93 -6.70
C THR A 167 -28.11 29.07 -7.63
N LEU A 168 -29.38 29.44 -7.86
CA LEU A 168 -30.22 28.76 -8.85
C LEU A 168 -29.65 28.88 -10.28
N TYR A 169 -29.25 30.11 -10.66
CA TYR A 169 -28.63 30.31 -11.98
C TYR A 169 -27.32 29.54 -12.14
N ILE A 170 -26.49 29.50 -11.11
CA ILE A 170 -25.26 28.69 -11.11
C ILE A 170 -25.60 27.19 -11.30
N ALA A 171 -26.62 26.67 -10.60
CA ALA A 171 -27.06 25.30 -10.75
C ALA A 171 -27.55 24.98 -12.18
N LEU A 172 -28.32 25.90 -12.77
CA LEU A 172 -28.84 25.75 -14.14
C LEU A 172 -27.70 25.84 -15.20
N ILE A 173 -26.75 26.74 -15.01
CA ILE A 173 -25.58 26.87 -15.90
C ILE A 173 -24.73 25.60 -15.81
N MET A 174 -24.50 25.09 -14.61
CA MET A 174 -23.78 23.83 -14.41
C MET A 174 -24.51 22.64 -15.01
N ALA A 175 -25.87 22.59 -14.92
CA ALA A 175 -26.66 21.56 -15.56
C ALA A 175 -26.52 21.61 -17.08
N ALA A 176 -26.66 22.79 -17.69
CA ALA A 176 -26.51 22.99 -19.13
C ALA A 176 -25.09 22.58 -19.58
N PHE A 177 -24.07 22.99 -18.86
CA PHE A 177 -22.68 22.65 -19.13
C PHE A 177 -22.43 21.14 -19.04
N THR A 178 -22.93 20.48 -18.00
CA THR A 178 -22.81 19.02 -17.83
C THR A 178 -23.51 18.26 -18.95
N ILE A 179 -24.69 18.72 -19.38
CA ILE A 179 -25.44 18.11 -20.49
C ILE A 179 -24.63 18.22 -21.79
N LEU A 180 -24.01 19.38 -22.04
CA LEU A 180 -23.18 19.59 -23.22
C LEU A 180 -21.91 18.74 -23.23
N PHE A 181 -21.34 18.47 -22.06
CA PHE A 181 -20.13 17.65 -21.92
C PHE A 181 -20.38 16.15 -21.94
N GLY A 182 -21.39 15.67 -21.19
CA GLY A 182 -21.50 14.29 -20.77
C GLY A 182 -22.59 13.47 -21.47
N THR A 183 -23.45 14.10 -22.31
CA THR A 183 -24.61 13.39 -22.90
C THR A 183 -24.73 13.59 -24.41
N ARG A 184 -23.60 13.47 -25.12
CA ARG A 184 -23.59 13.60 -26.60
C ARG A 184 -24.04 12.33 -27.29
N HIS A 185 -23.53 11.17 -26.83
CA HIS A 185 -23.81 9.88 -27.45
C HIS A 185 -24.03 8.80 -26.38
N LEU A 186 -24.78 7.76 -26.71
CA LEU A 186 -24.95 6.54 -25.92
C LEU A 186 -24.11 5.46 -26.59
N ASP A 187 -22.93 5.21 -26.09
CA ASP A 187 -22.12 4.08 -26.53
C ASP A 187 -21.72 3.21 -25.37
N ALA A 188 -21.93 1.91 -25.50
CA ALA A 188 -21.49 0.89 -24.55
C ALA A 188 -19.95 0.80 -24.43
N THR A 189 -19.25 1.44 -25.37
CA THR A 189 -17.79 1.48 -25.46
C THR A 189 -17.24 2.88 -25.37
N GLU A 190 -18.11 3.93 -25.40
CA GLU A 190 -17.69 5.32 -25.35
C GLU A 190 -17.24 5.69 -23.96
N ARG A 191 -15.96 5.89 -23.86
CA ARG A 191 -15.32 6.59 -22.77
C ARG A 191 -15.49 8.07 -23.01
N HIS A 192 -15.73 8.79 -21.96
CA HIS A 192 -15.84 10.26 -22.03
C HIS A 192 -14.43 10.89 -22.06
N GLU A 193 -13.66 10.64 -23.16
CA GLU A 193 -12.25 11.04 -23.24
C GLU A 193 -12.06 12.53 -23.07
N GLY A 194 -12.96 13.33 -23.65
CA GLY A 194 -12.98 14.78 -23.51
C GLY A 194 -13.22 15.21 -22.06
N MET A 195 -14.15 14.55 -21.35
CA MET A 195 -14.39 14.80 -19.93
C MET A 195 -13.14 14.54 -19.09
N VAL A 196 -12.48 13.39 -19.27
CA VAL A 196 -11.25 13.05 -18.52
C VAL A 196 -10.13 14.02 -18.81
N ALA A 197 -9.98 14.46 -20.08
CA ALA A 197 -9.00 15.47 -20.47
C ALA A 197 -9.28 16.84 -19.81
N ALA A 198 -10.55 17.28 -19.77
CA ALA A 198 -10.97 18.51 -19.10
C ALA A 198 -10.71 18.45 -17.60
N VAL A 199 -11.06 17.33 -16.92
CA VAL A 199 -10.81 17.12 -15.48
C VAL A 199 -9.31 17.14 -15.17
N ALA A 200 -8.47 16.54 -16.01
CA ALA A 200 -7.02 16.59 -15.85
C ALA A 200 -6.49 18.03 -15.99
N PHE A 201 -7.00 18.81 -16.95
CA PHE A 201 -6.67 20.22 -17.13
C PHE A 201 -7.10 21.07 -15.93
N GLU A 202 -8.34 20.91 -15.46
CA GLU A 202 -8.87 21.58 -14.26
C GLU A 202 -8.02 21.27 -13.02
N SER A 203 -7.52 20.07 -12.92
CA SER A 203 -6.67 19.67 -11.80
C SER A 203 -5.34 20.42 -11.78
N VAL A 204 -4.78 20.73 -12.93
CA VAL A 204 -3.57 21.57 -13.03
C VAL A 204 -3.90 23.02 -12.69
N VAL A 205 -5.00 23.58 -13.25
CA VAL A 205 -5.41 24.98 -13.03
C VAL A 205 -5.62 25.26 -11.55
N LYS A 206 -6.45 24.46 -10.86
CA LYS A 206 -6.72 24.65 -9.42
C LYS A 206 -5.47 24.50 -8.57
N LEU A 207 -4.55 23.56 -8.89
CA LEU A 207 -3.30 23.38 -8.16
C LEU A 207 -2.40 24.62 -8.31
N VAL A 208 -2.16 25.07 -9.55
CA VAL A 208 -1.28 26.23 -9.82
C VAL A 208 -1.79 27.50 -9.13
N ILE A 209 -3.09 27.75 -9.20
CA ILE A 209 -3.68 28.94 -8.59
C ILE A 209 -3.61 28.85 -7.05
N PHE A 210 -3.91 27.70 -6.46
CA PHE A 210 -3.82 27.51 -5.01
C PHE A 210 -2.37 27.69 -4.51
N MET A 211 -1.40 27.13 -5.23
CA MET A 211 0.02 27.31 -4.94
C MET A 211 0.43 28.79 -5.04
N ALA A 212 -0.09 29.53 -6.05
CA ALA A 212 0.20 30.96 -6.20
C ALA A 212 -0.30 31.79 -5.01
N VAL A 213 -1.50 31.47 -4.48
CA VAL A 213 -2.00 32.11 -3.26
C VAL A 213 -1.15 31.72 -2.04
N GLY A 214 -0.80 30.46 -1.93
CA GLY A 214 0.07 29.99 -0.84
C GLY A 214 1.42 30.69 -0.83
N VAL A 215 2.05 30.85 -2.00
CA VAL A 215 3.29 31.61 -2.15
C VAL A 215 3.07 33.08 -1.81
N PHE A 216 1.99 33.69 -2.33
CA PHE A 216 1.63 35.08 -2.00
C PHE A 216 1.48 35.29 -0.49
N VAL A 217 0.75 34.42 0.21
CA VAL A 217 0.56 34.55 1.67
C VAL A 217 1.89 34.32 2.40
N THR A 218 2.62 33.26 2.09
CA THR A 218 3.83 32.86 2.82
C THR A 218 5.02 33.80 2.60
N PHE A 219 5.20 34.31 1.40
CA PHE A 219 6.36 35.12 1.01
C PHE A 219 6.02 36.57 0.61
N GLY A 220 4.73 36.91 0.46
CA GLY A 220 4.27 38.26 0.17
C GLY A 220 3.72 38.98 1.39
N LEU A 221 3.01 38.27 2.31
CA LEU A 221 2.52 38.85 3.57
C LEU A 221 3.49 38.58 4.74
N PHE A 222 4.28 37.53 4.65
CA PHE A 222 5.28 37.13 5.64
C PHE A 222 6.63 36.90 4.95
N ASP A 223 7.72 36.86 5.68
CA ASP A 223 9.08 36.61 5.18
C ASP A 223 9.39 35.09 5.10
N GLY A 224 8.40 34.28 4.73
CA GLY A 224 8.51 32.83 4.55
C GLY A 224 7.89 32.04 5.69
N PHE A 225 8.03 30.70 5.60
CA PHE A 225 7.45 29.77 6.60
C PHE A 225 7.97 30.05 8.03
N GLY A 226 9.27 30.35 8.18
CA GLY A 226 9.89 30.60 9.48
C GLY A 226 9.26 31.80 10.20
N ASP A 227 9.08 32.93 9.51
CA ASP A 227 8.44 34.13 10.06
C ASP A 227 6.97 33.88 10.38
N LEU A 228 6.21 33.29 9.45
CA LEU A 228 4.79 32.98 9.64
C LEU A 228 4.55 32.09 10.87
N PHE A 229 5.28 30.98 11.00
CA PHE A 229 5.10 30.06 12.12
C PHE A 229 5.61 30.64 13.44
N SER A 230 6.68 31.43 13.43
CA SER A 230 7.20 32.06 14.65
C SER A 230 6.21 33.11 15.18
N ARG A 231 5.59 33.91 14.30
CA ARG A 231 4.54 34.88 14.70
C ARG A 231 3.29 34.15 15.23
N ALA A 232 2.86 33.08 14.54
CA ALA A 232 1.75 32.26 15.00
C ALA A 232 2.02 31.61 16.37
N ALA A 233 3.26 31.22 16.67
CA ALA A 233 3.63 30.64 17.96
C ALA A 233 3.58 31.62 19.14
N LEU A 234 3.63 32.91 18.88
CA LEU A 234 3.52 33.94 19.92
C LEU A 234 2.09 34.06 20.46
N GLU A 235 1.09 33.62 19.70
CA GLU A 235 -0.32 33.69 20.12
C GLU A 235 -0.76 32.28 20.60
N PRO A 236 -1.15 32.12 21.90
CA PRO A 236 -1.47 30.81 22.48
C PRO A 236 -2.60 30.05 21.73
N ARG A 237 -3.56 30.78 21.15
CA ARG A 237 -4.65 30.21 20.37
C ARG A 237 -4.14 29.57 19.07
N LEU A 238 -3.24 30.27 18.38
CA LEU A 238 -2.65 29.78 17.11
C LEU A 238 -1.61 28.68 17.35
N GLN A 239 -0.86 28.78 18.44
CA GLN A 239 0.06 27.73 18.87
C GLN A 239 -0.66 26.40 19.09
N ASN A 240 -1.85 26.43 19.69
CA ASN A 240 -2.65 25.21 19.89
C ASN A 240 -3.06 24.58 18.55
N LEU A 241 -3.37 25.39 17.50
CA LEU A 241 -3.71 24.88 16.16
C LEU A 241 -2.57 24.11 15.47
N MET A 242 -1.32 24.32 15.86
CA MET A 242 -0.16 23.59 15.37
C MET A 242 0.04 22.23 16.04
N THR A 243 -0.83 21.87 17.01
CA THR A 243 -0.79 20.58 17.71
C THR A 243 -1.79 19.57 17.12
N MET A 244 -1.54 18.28 17.30
CA MET A 244 -2.46 17.22 16.82
C MET A 244 -3.79 17.20 17.56
N ASN A 245 -3.85 17.71 18.79
CA ASN A 245 -5.04 17.72 19.63
C ASN A 245 -5.89 18.99 19.48
N ALA A 246 -5.54 19.89 18.57
CA ALA A 246 -6.27 21.13 18.31
C ALA A 246 -7.75 20.86 18.00
N GLY A 247 -8.64 21.72 18.50
CA GLY A 247 -10.08 21.62 18.26
C GLY A 247 -10.75 20.36 18.82
N GLY A 248 -10.15 19.70 19.82
CA GLY A 248 -10.71 18.47 20.42
C GLY A 248 -10.47 17.21 19.58
N ASN A 249 -9.55 17.24 18.64
CA ASN A 249 -9.18 16.07 17.84
C ASN A 249 -8.53 14.99 18.72
N THR A 250 -9.18 13.84 18.81
CA THR A 250 -8.65 12.64 19.46
C THR A 250 -8.02 11.70 18.43
N TYR A 251 -7.16 10.78 18.86
CA TYR A 251 -6.64 9.73 17.98
C TYR A 251 -7.75 8.90 17.31
N GLY A 252 -8.88 8.69 18.04
CA GLY A 252 -10.06 8.01 17.47
C GLY A 252 -10.68 8.78 16.32
N ASN A 253 -10.79 10.12 16.41
CA ASN A 253 -11.27 10.96 15.32
C ASN A 253 -10.32 10.97 14.13
N TRP A 254 -9.01 11.02 14.38
CA TRP A 254 -8.00 10.89 13.32
C TRP A 254 -8.11 9.58 12.56
N PHE A 255 -8.23 8.47 13.29
CA PHE A 255 -8.42 7.15 12.68
C PHE A 255 -9.72 7.09 11.87
N ALA A 256 -10.83 7.54 12.44
CA ALA A 256 -12.14 7.51 11.78
C ALA A 256 -12.15 8.35 10.49
N LEU A 257 -11.59 9.57 10.52
CA LEU A 257 -11.51 10.45 9.35
C LEU A 257 -10.54 9.90 8.28
N THR A 258 -9.42 9.30 8.69
CA THR A 258 -8.48 8.64 7.77
C THR A 258 -9.15 7.45 7.09
N LEU A 259 -9.81 6.56 7.84
CA LEU A 259 -10.55 5.43 7.29
C LEU A 259 -11.66 5.91 6.36
N LEU A 260 -12.43 6.90 6.78
CA LEU A 260 -13.50 7.49 5.99
C LEU A 260 -13.00 8.01 4.64
N SER A 261 -11.89 8.74 4.61
CA SER A 261 -11.29 9.27 3.39
C SER A 261 -10.66 8.19 2.51
N MET A 262 -10.10 7.10 3.09
CA MET A 262 -9.67 5.91 2.35
C MET A 262 -10.83 5.27 1.59
N LEU A 263 -11.99 5.12 2.24
CA LEU A 263 -13.18 4.56 1.63
C LEU A 263 -13.79 5.51 0.58
N ALA A 264 -13.83 6.80 0.88
CA ALA A 264 -14.39 7.81 -0.02
C ALA A 264 -13.63 7.89 -1.36
N VAL A 265 -12.30 7.90 -1.36
CA VAL A 265 -11.51 7.94 -2.62
C VAL A 265 -11.70 6.70 -3.48
N MET A 266 -12.11 5.57 -2.91
CA MET A 266 -12.37 4.34 -3.66
C MET A 266 -13.82 4.22 -4.14
N PHE A 267 -14.79 4.71 -3.36
CA PHE A 267 -16.20 4.38 -3.54
C PHE A 267 -17.13 5.56 -3.83
N LEU A 268 -16.63 6.81 -3.87
CA LEU A 268 -17.42 7.92 -4.42
C LEU A 268 -17.74 7.65 -5.89
N PRO A 269 -19.01 7.86 -6.36
CA PRO A 269 -19.39 7.57 -7.74
C PRO A 269 -18.48 8.24 -8.78
N ARG A 270 -18.08 9.50 -8.58
CA ARG A 270 -17.13 10.20 -9.47
C ARG A 270 -15.74 9.57 -9.48
N GLN A 271 -15.26 9.10 -8.31
CA GLN A 271 -13.95 8.46 -8.24
C GLN A 271 -13.97 7.11 -8.91
N PHE A 272 -15.04 6.34 -8.68
CA PHE A 272 -15.25 5.08 -9.37
C PHE A 272 -15.36 5.27 -10.88
N GLN A 273 -16.07 6.32 -11.34
CA GLN A 273 -16.18 6.65 -12.76
C GLN A 273 -14.79 6.87 -13.36
N VAL A 274 -13.98 7.77 -12.81
CA VAL A 274 -12.67 8.11 -13.37
C VAL A 274 -11.65 6.98 -13.19
N ALA A 275 -11.63 6.33 -12.01
CA ALA A 275 -10.61 5.34 -11.69
C ALA A 275 -10.86 3.98 -12.36
N VAL A 276 -12.12 3.57 -12.49
CA VAL A 276 -12.49 2.22 -12.94
C VAL A 276 -13.12 2.24 -14.32
N VAL A 277 -14.17 3.04 -14.53
CA VAL A 277 -14.95 3.04 -15.79
C VAL A 277 -14.16 3.64 -16.93
N GLU A 278 -13.54 4.81 -16.73
CA GLU A 278 -12.76 5.52 -17.75
C GLU A 278 -11.33 5.01 -17.93
N ASN A 279 -10.90 4.02 -17.14
CA ASN A 279 -9.53 3.47 -17.24
C ASN A 279 -9.32 2.69 -18.54
N VAL A 280 -8.41 3.18 -19.40
CA VAL A 280 -8.05 2.52 -20.68
C VAL A 280 -7.09 1.36 -20.47
N ASN A 281 -6.09 1.52 -19.59
CA ASN A 281 -5.02 0.56 -19.39
C ASN A 281 -4.69 0.40 -17.90
N GLU A 282 -4.69 -0.84 -17.42
CA GLU A 282 -4.35 -1.18 -16.01
C GLU A 282 -2.97 -0.66 -15.59
N ASN A 283 -2.00 -0.60 -16.53
CA ASN A 283 -0.66 -0.09 -16.27
C ASN A 283 -0.62 1.41 -15.89
N HIS A 284 -1.70 2.18 -16.17
CA HIS A 284 -1.80 3.57 -15.76
C HIS A 284 -1.78 3.72 -14.23
N LEU A 285 -2.23 2.70 -13.49
CA LEU A 285 -2.15 2.66 -12.04
C LEU A 285 -0.72 2.83 -11.52
N ARG A 286 0.30 2.30 -12.24
CA ARG A 286 1.72 2.46 -11.84
C ARG A 286 2.15 3.94 -11.78
N ARG A 287 1.64 4.76 -12.68
CA ARG A 287 1.90 6.22 -12.66
C ARG A 287 1.09 6.91 -11.58
N ALA A 288 -0.16 6.51 -11.43
CA ALA A 288 -1.10 7.10 -10.47
C ALA A 288 -0.68 6.88 -9.01
N ILE A 289 -0.07 5.75 -8.67
CA ILE A 289 0.38 5.39 -7.32
C ILE A 289 1.31 6.43 -6.70
N TRP A 290 2.14 7.11 -7.47
CA TRP A 290 3.04 8.13 -6.93
C TRP A 290 2.63 9.56 -7.31
N LEU A 291 2.02 9.78 -8.49
CA LEU A 291 1.66 11.12 -8.94
C LEU A 291 0.44 11.67 -8.20
N PHE A 292 -0.54 10.82 -7.85
CA PHE A 292 -1.71 11.25 -7.10
C PHE A 292 -1.37 11.64 -5.65
N PRO A 293 -0.60 10.86 -4.85
CA PRO A 293 -0.11 11.33 -3.56
C PRO A 293 0.75 12.60 -3.62
N LEU A 294 1.60 12.72 -4.64
CA LEU A 294 2.38 13.95 -4.84
C LEU A 294 1.48 15.16 -5.08
N TYR A 295 0.43 15.01 -5.90
CA TYR A 295 -0.56 16.06 -6.11
C TYR A 295 -1.25 16.47 -4.80
N LEU A 296 -1.66 15.47 -3.98
CA LEU A 296 -2.27 15.71 -2.67
C LEU A 296 -1.31 16.42 -1.71
N LEU A 297 -0.04 16.07 -1.72
CA LEU A 297 0.97 16.76 -0.93
C LEU A 297 1.09 18.23 -1.36
N LEU A 298 1.26 18.48 -2.65
CA LEU A 298 1.46 19.84 -3.18
C LEU A 298 0.29 20.76 -2.85
N ILE A 299 -0.96 20.32 -3.07
CA ILE A 299 -2.14 21.17 -2.81
C ILE A 299 -2.32 21.46 -1.31
N ASN A 300 -1.73 20.65 -0.41
CA ASN A 300 -1.89 20.82 1.03
C ASN A 300 -0.76 21.61 1.72
N ILE A 301 0.37 21.85 1.05
CA ILE A 301 1.54 22.53 1.66
C ILE A 301 1.17 23.89 2.25
N PHE A 302 0.31 24.64 1.56
CA PHE A 302 -0.05 26.01 1.95
C PHE A 302 -1.38 26.11 2.72
N VAL A 303 -2.08 25.03 2.99
CA VAL A 303 -3.37 25.07 3.71
C VAL A 303 -3.20 25.68 5.09
N LEU A 304 -2.26 25.18 5.89
CA LEU A 304 -2.03 25.72 7.24
C LEU A 304 -1.42 27.14 7.19
N PRO A 305 -0.46 27.47 6.35
CA PRO A 305 0.00 28.86 6.17
C PRO A 305 -1.09 29.84 5.83
N ILE A 306 -1.97 29.51 4.87
CA ILE A 306 -3.11 30.40 4.50
C ILE A 306 -4.07 30.56 5.69
N ALA A 307 -4.37 29.48 6.41
CA ALA A 307 -5.26 29.50 7.57
C ALA A 307 -4.70 30.39 8.70
N LEU A 308 -3.44 30.19 9.08
CA LEU A 308 -2.77 30.99 10.12
C LEU A 308 -2.60 32.45 9.68
N GLY A 309 -2.19 32.70 8.44
CA GLY A 309 -2.09 34.04 7.86
C GLY A 309 -3.42 34.78 7.88
N GLY A 310 -4.53 34.08 7.54
CA GLY A 310 -5.88 34.66 7.61
C GLY A 310 -6.32 34.98 9.03
N LEU A 311 -6.08 34.08 9.98
CA LEU A 311 -6.42 34.29 11.40
C LEU A 311 -5.64 35.47 12.01
N MET A 312 -4.37 35.65 11.64
CA MET A 312 -3.57 36.78 12.09
C MET A 312 -4.00 38.10 11.40
N HIS A 313 -4.30 38.06 10.09
CA HIS A 313 -4.64 39.25 9.34
C HIS A 313 -6.03 39.80 9.69
N PHE A 314 -7.03 38.91 9.87
CA PHE A 314 -8.41 39.27 10.22
C PHE A 314 -8.71 39.13 11.70
N ALA A 315 -7.70 39.27 12.58
CA ALA A 315 -7.89 39.17 14.02
C ALA A 315 -8.92 40.17 14.50
N GLY A 316 -9.96 39.71 15.17
CA GLY A 316 -11.09 40.55 15.69
C GLY A 316 -12.15 40.93 14.65
N GLN A 317 -12.06 40.43 13.41
CA GLN A 317 -13.09 40.60 12.39
C GLN A 317 -13.86 39.27 12.20
N ASP A 318 -15.14 39.37 11.88
CA ASP A 318 -16.01 38.20 11.62
C ASP A 318 -15.93 37.81 10.13
N VAL A 319 -14.78 37.26 9.72
CA VAL A 319 -14.54 36.78 8.35
C VAL A 319 -14.52 35.24 8.36
N ASP A 320 -15.37 34.63 7.53
CA ASP A 320 -15.42 33.18 7.38
C ASP A 320 -14.09 32.63 6.86
N ALA A 321 -13.46 31.74 7.64
CA ALA A 321 -12.16 31.15 7.33
C ALA A 321 -12.15 30.31 6.04
N ASP A 322 -13.29 29.75 5.62
CA ASP A 322 -13.41 29.07 4.33
C ASP A 322 -13.11 30.06 3.16
N THR A 323 -13.22 31.38 3.37
CA THR A 323 -13.02 32.41 2.34
C THR A 323 -11.60 33.00 2.32
N PHE A 324 -10.71 32.65 3.26
CA PHE A 324 -9.36 33.25 3.38
C PHE A 324 -8.53 33.17 2.10
N VAL A 325 -8.66 32.09 1.33
CA VAL A 325 -7.99 31.95 0.02
C VAL A 325 -8.35 33.11 -0.91
N LEU A 326 -9.58 33.62 -0.83
CA LEU A 326 -10.11 34.71 -1.67
C LEU A 326 -9.91 36.07 -1.01
N THR A 327 -10.23 36.20 0.30
CA THR A 327 -10.25 37.47 1.01
C THR A 327 -8.87 38.02 1.33
N LEU A 328 -7.85 37.19 1.54
CA LEU A 328 -6.48 37.65 1.77
C LEU A 328 -5.90 38.44 0.58
N PRO A 329 -5.94 37.95 -0.67
CA PRO A 329 -5.53 38.73 -1.83
C PRO A 329 -6.34 40.04 -2.00
N MET A 330 -7.66 40.01 -1.69
CA MET A 330 -8.51 41.21 -1.82
C MET A 330 -8.14 42.28 -0.79
N ALA A 331 -7.87 41.86 0.47
CA ALA A 331 -7.48 42.77 1.54
C ALA A 331 -6.17 43.54 1.24
N GLN A 332 -5.30 42.93 0.42
CA GLN A 332 -4.04 43.54 -0.03
C GLN A 332 -4.16 44.26 -1.40
N GLY A 333 -5.38 44.43 -1.90
CA GLY A 333 -5.62 45.13 -3.19
C GLY A 333 -5.28 44.33 -4.44
N HIS A 334 -4.94 43.03 -4.31
CA HIS A 334 -4.60 42.15 -5.42
C HIS A 334 -5.85 41.55 -6.08
N GLY A 335 -6.75 42.37 -6.63
CA GLY A 335 -8.03 41.92 -7.18
C GLY A 335 -7.91 40.92 -8.33
N TRP A 336 -6.85 40.98 -9.15
CA TRP A 336 -6.62 39.98 -10.20
C TRP A 336 -6.26 38.61 -9.65
N LEU A 337 -5.49 38.53 -8.55
CA LEU A 337 -5.21 37.26 -7.89
C LEU A 337 -6.49 36.67 -7.29
N ALA A 338 -7.34 37.52 -6.69
CA ALA A 338 -8.64 37.09 -6.19
C ALA A 338 -9.55 36.52 -7.31
N LEU A 339 -9.55 37.15 -8.49
CA LEU A 339 -10.29 36.65 -9.65
C LEU A 339 -9.74 35.30 -10.14
N LEU A 340 -8.42 35.14 -10.19
CA LEU A 340 -7.80 33.81 -10.48
C LEU A 340 -8.20 32.78 -9.44
N VAL A 341 -8.22 33.13 -8.15
CA VAL A 341 -8.70 32.25 -7.06
C VAL A 341 -10.13 31.80 -7.30
N PHE A 342 -11.01 32.74 -7.70
CA PHE A 342 -12.40 32.37 -8.02
C PHE A 342 -12.46 31.39 -9.20
N ILE A 343 -11.66 31.58 -10.26
CA ILE A 343 -11.56 30.64 -11.39
C ILE A 343 -11.03 29.27 -10.91
N GLY A 344 -10.05 29.21 -9.99
CA GLY A 344 -9.57 27.98 -9.38
C GLY A 344 -10.66 27.24 -8.59
N GLY A 345 -11.47 27.99 -7.83
CA GLY A 345 -12.63 27.45 -7.13
C GLY A 345 -13.75 26.99 -8.06
N LEU A 346 -14.04 27.77 -9.13
CA LEU A 346 -14.97 27.37 -10.19
C LEU A 346 -14.50 26.10 -10.89
N SER A 347 -13.21 25.98 -11.20
CA SER A 347 -12.56 24.76 -11.72
C SER A 347 -12.77 23.56 -10.80
N ALA A 348 -12.58 23.75 -9.50
CA ALA A 348 -12.76 22.67 -8.52
C ALA A 348 -14.24 22.23 -8.41
N ALA A 349 -15.20 23.16 -8.57
CA ALA A 349 -16.63 22.88 -8.56
C ALA A 349 -17.09 22.19 -9.84
N THR A 350 -16.71 22.70 -11.01
CA THR A 350 -17.16 22.20 -12.31
C THR A 350 -16.70 20.77 -12.53
N GLY A 351 -15.42 20.46 -12.29
CA GLY A 351 -14.91 19.10 -12.45
C GLY A 351 -15.63 18.07 -11.60
N MET A 352 -15.94 18.44 -10.34
CA MET A 352 -16.71 17.57 -9.46
C MET A 352 -18.13 17.38 -9.97
N VAL A 353 -18.84 18.48 -10.24
CA VAL A 353 -20.28 18.46 -10.61
C VAL A 353 -20.49 17.69 -11.92
N ILE A 354 -19.63 17.89 -12.92
CA ILE A 354 -19.72 17.18 -14.19
C ILE A 354 -19.62 15.68 -13.99
N VAL A 355 -18.53 15.22 -13.38
CA VAL A 355 -18.27 13.77 -13.25
C VAL A 355 -19.29 13.10 -12.35
N GLU A 356 -19.63 13.74 -11.24
CA GLU A 356 -20.59 13.18 -10.26
C GLU A 356 -21.99 13.06 -10.86
N THR A 357 -22.48 14.11 -11.54
CA THR A 357 -23.84 14.08 -12.11
C THR A 357 -23.94 13.17 -13.33
N ILE A 358 -22.85 12.99 -14.11
CA ILE A 358 -22.79 11.96 -15.17
C ILE A 358 -22.88 10.57 -14.56
N ALA A 359 -22.08 10.25 -13.53
CA ALA A 359 -22.09 8.98 -12.85
C ALA A 359 -23.49 8.68 -12.25
N LEU A 360 -24.05 9.63 -11.49
CA LEU A 360 -25.37 9.47 -10.88
C LEU A 360 -26.51 9.39 -11.90
N SER A 361 -26.48 10.18 -12.98
CA SER A 361 -27.51 10.12 -14.02
C SER A 361 -27.50 8.78 -14.76
N THR A 362 -26.32 8.20 -14.95
CA THR A 362 -26.17 6.83 -15.49
C THR A 362 -26.78 5.80 -14.55
N MET A 363 -26.49 5.89 -13.24
CA MET A 363 -27.07 5.02 -12.21
C MET A 363 -28.60 5.16 -12.17
N VAL A 364 -29.13 6.38 -12.13
CA VAL A 364 -30.58 6.65 -12.15
C VAL A 364 -31.24 6.07 -13.40
N CYS A 365 -30.65 6.29 -14.58
CA CYS A 365 -31.14 5.74 -15.82
C CYS A 365 -31.17 4.21 -15.81
N ASN A 366 -30.03 3.57 -15.50
CA ASN A 366 -29.82 2.14 -15.66
C ASN A 366 -30.47 1.31 -14.55
N ASP A 367 -30.41 1.78 -13.29
CA ASP A 367 -30.77 0.99 -12.12
C ASP A 367 -32.12 1.35 -11.49
N LEU A 368 -32.66 2.56 -11.78
CA LEU A 368 -33.98 2.98 -11.30
C LEU A 368 -35.03 3.06 -12.45
N VAL A 369 -34.73 3.83 -13.49
CA VAL A 369 -35.74 4.13 -14.53
C VAL A 369 -35.90 2.97 -15.50
N MET A 370 -34.82 2.40 -16.02
CA MET A 370 -34.90 1.30 -17.00
C MET A 370 -35.60 0.06 -16.47
N PRO A 371 -35.35 -0.45 -15.24
CA PRO A 371 -36.09 -1.58 -14.69
C PRO A 371 -37.61 -1.32 -14.60
N VAL A 372 -38.01 -0.09 -14.27
CA VAL A 372 -39.42 0.32 -14.22
C VAL A 372 -40.02 0.34 -15.62
N LEU A 373 -39.34 0.97 -16.57
CA LEU A 373 -39.81 1.03 -17.99
C LEU A 373 -39.94 -0.36 -18.61
N LEU A 374 -39.00 -1.27 -18.32
CA LEU A 374 -39.07 -2.64 -18.86
C LEU A 374 -40.19 -3.48 -18.22
N ARG A 375 -40.57 -3.17 -16.97
CA ARG A 375 -41.64 -3.92 -16.25
C ARG A 375 -43.07 -3.52 -16.68
N TYR A 376 -43.28 -2.26 -17.05
CA TYR A 376 -44.60 -1.73 -17.38
C TYR A 376 -44.83 -1.73 -18.89
N ARG A 377 -45.58 -2.73 -19.40
CA ARG A 377 -45.92 -2.93 -20.82
C ARG A 377 -46.69 -1.76 -21.49
N TRP A 378 -47.42 -0.92 -20.72
CA TRP A 378 -48.23 0.18 -21.24
C TRP A 378 -47.41 1.40 -21.74
N LEU A 379 -46.11 1.47 -21.45
CA LEU A 379 -45.23 2.55 -21.95
C LEU A 379 -44.76 2.33 -23.39
N ALA A 380 -45.31 1.32 -24.12
CA ALA A 380 -45.15 1.08 -25.57
C ALA A 380 -43.68 1.12 -26.09
N LEU A 381 -42.73 0.63 -25.30
CA LEU A 381 -41.33 0.50 -25.73
C LEU A 381 -41.15 -0.51 -26.87
N GLN A 382 -42.10 -1.46 -27.02
CA GLN A 382 -42.06 -2.52 -28.04
C GLN A 382 -42.25 -2.00 -29.48
N GLY A 383 -42.85 -0.82 -29.67
CA GLY A 383 -43.08 -0.20 -30.97
C GLY A 383 -42.01 0.81 -31.42
N ARG A 384 -41.00 1.13 -30.59
CA ARG A 384 -39.96 2.08 -30.97
C ARG A 384 -38.72 1.37 -31.49
N GLU A 385 -38.29 1.75 -32.70
CA GLU A 385 -37.06 1.22 -33.33
C GLU A 385 -35.78 1.75 -32.74
N ASP A 386 -35.80 2.97 -32.15
CA ASP A 386 -34.64 3.62 -31.51
C ASP A 386 -35.01 4.14 -30.12
N LEU A 387 -34.32 3.66 -29.10
CA LEU A 387 -34.45 4.07 -27.70
C LEU A 387 -33.31 4.95 -27.23
N SER A 388 -32.31 5.20 -28.07
CA SER A 388 -31.12 5.99 -27.70
C SER A 388 -31.48 7.41 -27.29
N GLY A 389 -32.38 8.06 -28.06
CA GLY A 389 -32.89 9.40 -27.74
C GLY A 389 -33.65 9.46 -26.41
N LEU A 390 -34.41 8.41 -26.07
CA LEU A 390 -35.14 8.31 -24.80
C LEU A 390 -34.14 8.19 -23.62
N LEU A 391 -33.13 7.33 -23.73
CA LEU A 391 -32.12 7.14 -22.70
C LEU A 391 -31.33 8.43 -22.44
N LEU A 392 -30.93 9.14 -23.51
CA LEU A 392 -30.31 10.46 -23.42
C LEU A 392 -31.23 11.47 -22.73
N GLY A 393 -32.53 11.48 -23.08
CA GLY A 393 -33.55 12.32 -22.43
C GLY A 393 -33.64 12.05 -20.93
N ILE A 394 -33.66 10.77 -20.52
CA ILE A 394 -33.68 10.37 -19.10
C ILE A 394 -32.43 10.83 -18.37
N ARG A 395 -31.23 10.61 -18.93
CA ARG A 395 -29.97 11.07 -18.32
C ARG A 395 -29.92 12.58 -18.17
N ARG A 396 -30.32 13.35 -19.20
CA ARG A 396 -30.39 14.82 -19.15
C ARG A 396 -31.37 15.32 -18.09
N SER A 397 -32.56 14.72 -18.00
CA SER A 397 -33.54 15.04 -16.97
C SER A 397 -33.02 14.70 -15.57
N ALA A 398 -32.32 13.57 -15.40
CA ALA A 398 -31.70 13.19 -14.15
C ALA A 398 -30.61 14.18 -13.72
N ILE A 399 -29.76 14.68 -14.63
CA ILE A 399 -28.75 15.72 -14.35
C ILE A 399 -29.42 16.99 -13.81
N ILE A 400 -30.48 17.48 -14.49
CA ILE A 400 -31.21 18.67 -14.05
C ILE A 400 -31.83 18.44 -12.67
N LEU A 401 -32.51 17.30 -12.47
CA LEU A 401 -33.14 16.97 -11.21
C LEU A 401 -32.12 16.87 -10.05
N ILE A 402 -30.99 16.20 -10.24
CA ILE A 402 -29.96 16.06 -9.22
C ILE A 402 -29.40 17.43 -8.81
N LEU A 403 -29.13 18.33 -9.76
CA LEU A 403 -28.65 19.68 -9.47
C LEU A 403 -29.71 20.56 -8.78
N LEU A 404 -30.98 20.44 -9.19
CA LEU A 404 -32.08 21.10 -8.50
C LEU A 404 -32.29 20.57 -7.07
N LEU A 405 -32.11 19.26 -6.82
CA LEU A 405 -32.11 18.70 -5.48
C LEU A 405 -30.92 19.19 -4.64
N GLY A 406 -29.73 19.34 -5.26
CA GLY A 406 -28.57 19.97 -4.61
C GLY A 406 -28.85 21.45 -4.24
N TYR A 407 -29.47 22.20 -5.14
CA TYR A 407 -29.90 23.57 -4.86
C TYR A 407 -30.97 23.61 -3.74
N LEU A 408 -31.95 22.73 -3.80
CA LEU A 408 -32.98 22.63 -2.76
C LEU A 408 -32.36 22.33 -1.39
N TYR A 409 -31.42 21.35 -1.33
CA TYR A 409 -30.70 21.04 -0.09
C TYR A 409 -29.90 22.27 0.42
N PHE A 410 -29.25 23.01 -0.48
CA PHE A 410 -28.57 24.24 -0.11
C PHE A 410 -29.51 25.25 0.56
N ARG A 411 -30.69 25.45 -0.01
CA ARG A 411 -31.70 26.36 0.56
C ARG A 411 -32.26 25.89 1.91
N LEU A 412 -32.35 24.56 2.09
CA LEU A 412 -32.95 23.97 3.30
C LEU A 412 -31.94 23.85 4.46
N ALA A 413 -30.70 23.50 4.14
CA ALA A 413 -29.70 23.13 5.17
C ALA A 413 -28.36 23.92 5.07
N GLY A 414 -28.20 24.77 4.04
CA GLY A 414 -26.89 25.28 3.63
C GLY A 414 -26.20 26.25 4.59
N GLU A 415 -26.92 26.92 5.48
CA GLU A 415 -26.34 27.92 6.40
C GLU A 415 -25.90 27.35 7.73
N ALA A 416 -26.49 26.22 8.16
CA ALA A 416 -26.26 25.66 9.48
C ALA A 416 -24.90 24.95 9.65
N HIS A 417 -24.17 24.73 8.55
CA HIS A 417 -22.96 23.92 8.57
C HIS A 417 -21.81 24.52 7.77
N ALA A 418 -20.58 24.43 8.33
CA ALA A 418 -19.35 24.68 7.59
C ALA A 418 -19.24 23.73 6.38
N LEU A 419 -18.60 24.20 5.29
CA LEU A 419 -18.41 23.41 4.06
C LEU A 419 -17.86 22.01 4.33
N VAL A 420 -16.97 21.87 5.31
CA VAL A 420 -16.34 20.60 5.69
C VAL A 420 -17.32 19.57 6.22
N SER A 421 -18.21 19.96 7.11
CA SER A 421 -19.17 19.02 7.74
C SER A 421 -20.12 18.44 6.71
N ILE A 422 -20.56 19.23 5.73
CA ILE A 422 -21.44 18.80 4.64
C ILE A 422 -20.73 17.70 3.78
N GLY A 423 -19.45 17.88 3.46
CA GLY A 423 -18.69 16.91 2.66
C GLY A 423 -18.50 15.57 3.37
N LEU A 424 -18.24 15.60 4.67
CA LEU A 424 -18.02 14.38 5.47
C LEU A 424 -19.29 13.54 5.64
N ILE A 425 -20.48 14.18 5.68
CA ILE A 425 -21.77 13.47 5.66
C ILE A 425 -21.89 12.58 4.43
N SER A 426 -21.52 13.12 3.25
CA SER A 426 -21.55 12.38 1.99
C SER A 426 -20.51 11.25 1.94
N PHE A 427 -19.33 11.46 2.50
CA PHE A 427 -18.30 10.42 2.59
C PHE A 427 -18.77 9.23 3.43
N ALA A 428 -19.45 9.50 4.55
CA ALA A 428 -20.00 8.45 5.40
C ALA A 428 -21.13 7.64 4.74
N ALA A 429 -21.91 8.27 3.84
CA ALA A 429 -22.91 7.56 3.04
C ALA A 429 -22.25 6.56 2.06
N VAL A 430 -21.25 7.00 1.30
CA VAL A 430 -20.60 6.12 0.30
C VAL A 430 -19.68 5.08 0.93
N ALA A 431 -19.21 5.29 2.15
CA ALA A 431 -18.50 4.29 2.92
C ALA A 431 -19.33 3.01 3.14
N GLN A 432 -20.67 3.10 3.07
CA GLN A 432 -21.55 1.95 3.18
C GLN A 432 -21.43 0.96 2.00
N PHE A 433 -20.84 1.37 0.87
CA PHE A 433 -20.60 0.46 -0.27
C PHE A 433 -19.42 -0.49 -0.03
N ALA A 434 -18.49 -0.12 0.87
CA ALA A 434 -17.25 -0.85 1.11
C ALA A 434 -17.45 -2.34 1.47
N PRO A 435 -18.32 -2.74 2.42
CA PRO A 435 -18.49 -4.14 2.77
C PRO A 435 -18.98 -4.99 1.59
N ALA A 436 -19.96 -4.49 0.81
CA ALA A 436 -20.49 -5.19 -0.34
C ALA A 436 -19.47 -5.31 -1.48
N ILE A 437 -18.64 -4.30 -1.74
CA ILE A 437 -17.62 -4.31 -2.80
C ILE A 437 -16.44 -5.18 -2.37
N ILE A 438 -15.84 -4.92 -1.22
CA ILE A 438 -14.66 -5.66 -0.75
C ILE A 438 -15.01 -7.12 -0.49
N GLY A 439 -16.10 -7.39 0.26
CA GLY A 439 -16.58 -8.75 0.47
C GLY A 439 -16.96 -9.43 -0.84
N GLY A 440 -17.59 -8.72 -1.77
CA GLY A 440 -17.92 -9.25 -3.09
C GLY A 440 -16.73 -9.66 -3.93
N MET A 441 -15.60 -8.96 -3.82
CA MET A 441 -14.36 -9.27 -4.55
C MET A 441 -13.57 -10.44 -3.94
N TYR A 442 -13.66 -10.67 -2.64
CA TYR A 442 -12.76 -11.63 -1.96
C TYR A 442 -13.46 -12.81 -1.31
N TRP A 443 -14.76 -12.71 -1.03
CA TRP A 443 -15.52 -13.75 -0.36
C TRP A 443 -16.57 -14.39 -1.28
N ARG A 444 -16.37 -15.65 -1.67
CA ARG A 444 -17.30 -16.40 -2.55
C ARG A 444 -18.65 -16.66 -1.89
N GLY A 445 -18.68 -16.86 -0.57
CA GLY A 445 -19.90 -17.13 0.19
C GLY A 445 -20.82 -15.93 0.40
N ALA A 446 -20.40 -14.74 -0.01
CA ALA A 446 -21.21 -13.53 0.09
C ALA A 446 -22.47 -13.61 -0.77
N THR A 447 -23.65 -13.31 -0.18
CA THR A 447 -24.96 -13.45 -0.80
C THR A 447 -25.62 -12.10 -1.11
N ARG A 448 -26.54 -12.10 -2.08
CA ARG A 448 -27.39 -10.94 -2.40
C ARG A 448 -28.20 -10.48 -1.18
N ALA A 449 -28.76 -11.41 -0.41
CA ALA A 449 -29.53 -11.09 0.78
C ALA A 449 -28.67 -10.42 1.85
N GLY A 450 -27.44 -10.89 2.04
CA GLY A 450 -26.47 -10.25 2.92
C GLY A 450 -26.11 -8.83 2.48
N ALA A 451 -25.83 -8.62 1.19
CA ALA A 451 -25.54 -7.29 0.65
C ALA A 451 -26.72 -6.31 0.82
N LEU A 452 -27.96 -6.76 0.57
CA LEU A 452 -29.17 -5.96 0.80
C LEU A 452 -29.33 -5.61 2.29
N ALA A 453 -29.18 -6.59 3.18
CA ALA A 453 -29.31 -6.37 4.63
C ALA A 453 -28.23 -5.41 5.14
N GLY A 454 -26.97 -5.61 4.74
CA GLY A 454 -25.85 -4.74 5.13
C GLY A 454 -26.04 -3.30 4.67
N LEU A 455 -26.27 -3.10 3.37
CA LEU A 455 -26.48 -1.76 2.81
C LEU A 455 -27.69 -1.04 3.42
N SER A 456 -28.82 -1.75 3.59
CA SER A 456 -30.03 -1.16 4.18
C SER A 456 -29.82 -0.78 5.64
N SER A 457 -29.23 -1.64 6.46
CA SER A 457 -28.98 -1.36 7.88
C SER A 457 -27.99 -0.22 8.07
N GLY A 458 -26.85 -0.26 7.32
CA GLY A 458 -25.87 0.81 7.37
C GLY A 458 -26.42 2.17 6.92
N PHE A 459 -27.22 2.17 5.85
CA PHE A 459 -27.86 3.38 5.35
C PHE A 459 -28.90 3.96 6.35
N VAL A 460 -29.72 3.12 6.98
CA VAL A 460 -30.68 3.57 7.99
C VAL A 460 -29.97 4.18 9.19
N VAL A 461 -28.88 3.56 9.66
CA VAL A 461 -28.08 4.12 10.77
C VAL A 461 -27.40 5.42 10.36
N TRP A 462 -26.83 5.51 9.16
CA TRP A 462 -26.27 6.76 8.63
C TRP A 462 -27.30 7.88 8.53
N LEU A 463 -28.49 7.56 7.98
CA LEU A 463 -29.61 8.50 7.87
C LEU A 463 -29.99 9.06 9.25
N TYR A 464 -30.14 8.14 10.23
CA TYR A 464 -30.54 8.47 11.59
C TYR A 464 -29.49 9.31 12.35
N THR A 465 -28.22 8.98 12.17
CA THR A 465 -27.12 9.56 12.97
C THR A 465 -26.50 10.82 12.37
N LEU A 466 -26.63 11.05 11.05
CA LEU A 466 -26.04 12.21 10.37
C LEU A 466 -27.03 13.06 9.59
N LEU A 467 -27.84 12.47 8.71
CA LEU A 467 -28.70 13.28 7.83
C LEU A 467 -29.86 13.91 8.60
N LEU A 468 -30.58 13.15 9.42
CA LEU A 468 -31.67 13.71 10.24
C LEU A 468 -31.18 14.74 11.27
N PRO A 469 -30.04 14.54 11.96
CA PRO A 469 -29.43 15.59 12.77
C PRO A 469 -29.07 16.87 12.00
N SER A 470 -28.65 16.76 10.76
CA SER A 470 -28.39 17.93 9.90
C SER A 470 -29.67 18.75 9.68
N PHE A 471 -30.80 18.11 9.43
CA PHE A 471 -32.10 18.78 9.29
C PHE A 471 -32.62 19.38 10.60
N ALA A 472 -32.35 18.69 11.73
CA ALA A 472 -32.73 19.25 13.04
C ALA A 472 -31.96 20.52 13.40
N LYS A 473 -30.62 20.51 13.12
CA LYS A 473 -29.76 21.69 13.30
C LYS A 473 -30.15 22.86 12.39
N SER A 474 -30.76 22.57 11.23
CA SER A 474 -31.27 23.59 10.29
C SER A 474 -32.71 24.04 10.57
N GLY A 475 -33.31 23.57 11.66
CA GLY A 475 -34.64 23.97 12.08
C GLY A 475 -35.83 23.30 11.38
N TRP A 476 -35.54 22.26 10.52
CA TRP A 476 -36.59 21.50 9.84
C TRP A 476 -37.18 20.36 10.65
N LEU A 477 -36.45 19.90 11.66
CA LEU A 477 -36.93 18.97 12.67
C LEU A 477 -36.78 19.58 14.06
N PRO A 478 -37.61 19.17 15.03
CA PRO A 478 -37.48 19.65 16.40
C PRO A 478 -36.10 19.34 16.98
N ILE A 479 -35.48 20.32 17.67
CA ILE A 479 -34.14 20.14 18.27
C ILE A 479 -34.19 19.12 19.41
N GLU A 480 -35.33 18.88 20.01
CA GLU A 480 -35.62 17.88 21.05
C GLU A 480 -35.26 16.47 20.53
N PHE A 481 -35.36 16.20 19.23
CA PHE A 481 -34.92 14.94 18.60
C PHE A 481 -33.43 14.63 18.88
N LEU A 482 -32.59 15.67 18.91
CA LEU A 482 -31.16 15.49 19.20
C LEU A 482 -30.90 15.27 20.70
N GLN A 483 -31.71 15.90 21.56
CA GLN A 483 -31.48 15.89 23.00
C GLN A 483 -32.16 14.71 23.70
N ALA A 484 -33.39 14.38 23.31
CA ALA A 484 -34.19 13.34 23.93
C ALA A 484 -34.14 11.99 23.21
N GLY A 485 -33.68 11.95 21.93
CA GLY A 485 -33.69 10.76 21.12
C GLY A 485 -35.04 10.43 20.49
N PHE A 486 -35.13 9.40 19.66
CA PHE A 486 -36.37 8.96 19.03
C PHE A 486 -37.38 8.46 20.12
N LEU A 487 -38.58 8.92 20.08
CA LEU A 487 -39.66 8.64 21.08
C LEU A 487 -39.28 9.00 22.54
N GLY A 488 -38.36 9.92 22.74
CA GLY A 488 -37.90 10.30 24.09
C GLY A 488 -36.95 9.31 24.78
N LEU A 489 -36.43 8.32 24.03
CA LEU A 489 -35.52 7.31 24.56
C LEU A 489 -34.06 7.82 24.46
N GLU A 490 -33.45 8.16 25.63
CA GLU A 490 -32.06 8.66 25.69
C GLU A 490 -31.03 7.74 25.05
N VAL A 491 -31.23 6.40 25.12
CA VAL A 491 -30.37 5.38 24.52
C VAL A 491 -30.33 5.51 22.99
N LEU A 492 -31.34 6.14 22.40
CA LEU A 492 -31.49 6.37 20.97
C LEU A 492 -31.11 7.80 20.55
N ARG A 493 -30.37 8.56 21.35
CA ARG A 493 -29.87 9.87 20.91
C ARG A 493 -29.02 9.71 19.63
N PRO A 494 -29.31 10.44 18.55
CA PRO A 494 -28.66 10.18 17.25
C PRO A 494 -27.15 10.35 17.27
N GLN A 495 -26.61 11.25 18.11
CA GLN A 495 -25.17 11.52 18.21
C GLN A 495 -24.52 10.88 19.46
N GLU A 496 -25.25 10.12 20.25
CA GLU A 496 -24.81 9.39 21.47
C GLU A 496 -25.49 8.02 21.55
N LEU A 497 -25.64 7.28 20.43
CA LEU A 497 -26.32 5.97 20.40
C LEU A 497 -25.75 5.04 21.46
N PHE A 498 -26.64 4.36 22.18
CA PHE A 498 -26.32 3.40 23.25
C PHE A 498 -25.44 3.99 24.35
N GLY A 499 -25.51 5.32 24.58
CA GLY A 499 -24.73 6.01 25.60
C GLY A 499 -23.27 6.24 25.26
N MET A 500 -22.84 6.05 24.04
CA MET A 500 -21.45 6.28 23.58
C MET A 500 -21.19 7.78 23.41
N LYS A 501 -20.53 8.40 24.41
CA LYS A 501 -20.18 9.82 24.47
C LYS A 501 -18.73 10.07 24.08
N GLY A 502 -18.41 11.31 23.69
CA GLY A 502 -17.03 11.78 23.46
C GLY A 502 -16.47 11.53 22.06
N LEU A 503 -17.24 10.97 21.13
CA LEU A 503 -16.87 10.89 19.74
C LEU A 503 -17.42 12.09 18.95
N ASP A 504 -16.65 12.54 17.96
CA ASP A 504 -17.17 13.46 16.93
C ASP A 504 -18.38 12.81 16.21
N PRO A 505 -19.43 13.56 15.86
CA PRO A 505 -20.64 13.02 15.21
C PRO A 505 -20.35 12.19 13.94
N ILE A 506 -19.32 12.55 13.16
CA ILE A 506 -18.93 11.80 11.95
C ILE A 506 -18.31 10.46 12.33
N ALA A 507 -17.39 10.46 13.31
CA ALA A 507 -16.74 9.24 13.79
C ALA A 507 -17.76 8.29 14.45
N HIS A 508 -18.68 8.83 15.24
CA HIS A 508 -19.77 8.09 15.87
C HIS A 508 -20.68 7.41 14.83
N SER A 509 -21.11 8.17 13.82
CA SER A 509 -21.95 7.63 12.76
C SER A 509 -21.24 6.59 11.93
N LEU A 510 -19.97 6.82 11.56
CA LEU A 510 -19.16 5.87 10.79
C LEU A 510 -19.04 4.53 11.55
N TYR A 511 -18.76 4.60 12.86
CA TYR A 511 -18.64 3.41 13.70
C TYR A 511 -19.94 2.59 13.70
N TRP A 512 -21.07 3.17 14.05
CA TRP A 512 -22.33 2.46 14.16
C TRP A 512 -22.89 2.01 12.82
N SER A 513 -22.79 2.84 11.79
CA SER A 513 -23.29 2.48 10.45
C SER A 513 -22.47 1.37 9.79
N LEU A 514 -21.13 1.39 9.91
CA LEU A 514 -20.31 0.30 9.40
C LEU A 514 -20.47 -0.97 10.24
N LEU A 515 -20.61 -0.87 11.57
CA LEU A 515 -20.85 -2.03 12.42
C LEU A 515 -22.18 -2.72 12.04
N ALA A 516 -23.25 -1.94 11.87
CA ALA A 516 -24.56 -2.46 11.43
C ALA A 516 -24.47 -3.07 10.02
N ASN A 517 -23.77 -2.39 9.09
CA ASN A 517 -23.60 -2.86 7.72
C ASN A 517 -22.81 -4.16 7.66
N VAL A 518 -21.61 -4.19 8.20
CA VAL A 518 -20.73 -5.37 8.19
C VAL A 518 -21.38 -6.52 8.95
N GLY A 519 -21.96 -6.23 10.13
CA GLY A 519 -22.66 -7.24 10.94
C GLY A 519 -23.80 -7.88 10.19
N ALA A 520 -24.73 -7.09 9.63
CA ALA A 520 -25.87 -7.62 8.87
C ALA A 520 -25.41 -8.33 7.58
N TYR A 521 -24.43 -7.77 6.86
CA TYR A 521 -23.86 -8.38 5.66
C TYR A 521 -23.28 -9.77 5.93
N VAL A 522 -22.44 -9.90 6.95
CA VAL A 522 -21.79 -11.17 7.31
C VAL A 522 -22.80 -12.16 7.87
N CYS A 523 -23.61 -11.76 8.87
CA CYS A 523 -24.57 -12.66 9.51
C CYS A 523 -25.58 -13.23 8.49
N VAL A 524 -26.20 -12.39 7.67
CA VAL A 524 -27.19 -12.85 6.69
C VAL A 524 -26.55 -13.70 5.59
N SER A 525 -25.30 -13.38 5.17
CA SER A 525 -24.60 -14.20 4.18
C SER A 525 -24.22 -15.57 4.73
N LEU A 526 -23.89 -15.70 6.01
CA LEU A 526 -23.60 -16.98 6.66
C LEU A 526 -24.88 -17.83 6.85
N MET A 527 -26.01 -17.17 7.06
CA MET A 527 -27.32 -17.86 7.27
C MET A 527 -27.97 -18.31 5.94
N ARG A 528 -27.51 -17.84 4.80
CA ARG A 528 -28.09 -18.17 3.48
C ARG A 528 -27.00 -18.63 2.52
N SER A 529 -27.26 -19.73 1.78
CA SER A 529 -26.39 -20.14 0.67
C SER A 529 -26.65 -19.29 -0.58
N PRO A 530 -25.61 -18.94 -1.36
CA PRO A 530 -25.78 -18.26 -2.65
C PRO A 530 -26.50 -19.19 -3.64
N ASN A 531 -27.38 -18.63 -4.45
CA ASN A 531 -27.99 -19.37 -5.55
C ASN A 531 -26.98 -19.61 -6.69
N ALA A 532 -27.32 -20.43 -7.70
CA ALA A 532 -26.43 -20.81 -8.78
C ALA A 532 -25.88 -19.59 -9.55
N VAL A 533 -26.71 -18.56 -9.80
CA VAL A 533 -26.31 -17.34 -10.50
C VAL A 533 -25.36 -16.50 -9.64
N GLU A 534 -25.66 -16.37 -8.35
CA GLU A 534 -24.77 -15.66 -7.40
C GLU A 534 -23.42 -16.36 -7.27
N ALA A 535 -23.39 -17.68 -7.19
CA ALA A 535 -22.16 -18.48 -7.09
C ALA A 535 -21.31 -18.35 -8.37
N GLY A 536 -21.95 -18.37 -9.54
CA GLY A 536 -21.28 -18.14 -10.82
C GLY A 536 -20.64 -16.75 -10.90
N GLN A 537 -21.37 -15.70 -10.57
CA GLN A 537 -20.83 -14.33 -10.54
C GLN A 537 -19.74 -14.19 -9.48
N ALA A 538 -19.88 -14.85 -8.32
CA ALA A 538 -18.86 -14.87 -7.29
C ALA A 538 -17.52 -15.41 -7.81
N THR A 539 -17.56 -16.50 -8.58
CA THR A 539 -16.34 -17.10 -9.16
C THR A 539 -15.69 -16.15 -10.17
N LEU A 540 -16.49 -15.49 -11.01
CA LEU A 540 -15.96 -14.50 -11.98
C LEU A 540 -15.27 -13.31 -11.30
N PHE A 541 -15.81 -12.81 -10.19
CA PHE A 541 -15.27 -11.66 -9.46
C PHE A 541 -14.07 -12.05 -8.59
N VAL A 542 -14.17 -13.15 -7.84
CA VAL A 542 -13.10 -13.56 -6.91
C VAL A 542 -11.87 -14.04 -7.68
N ASP A 543 -12.06 -14.80 -8.75
CA ASP A 543 -10.97 -15.43 -9.52
C ASP A 543 -10.60 -14.67 -10.81
N VAL A 544 -10.91 -13.39 -10.92
CA VAL A 544 -10.67 -12.58 -12.12
C VAL A 544 -9.20 -12.60 -12.59
N PHE A 545 -8.24 -12.78 -11.69
CA PHE A 545 -6.81 -12.89 -12.03
C PHE A 545 -6.41 -14.27 -12.56
N LYS A 546 -7.20 -15.31 -12.30
CA LYS A 546 -6.92 -16.70 -12.71
C LYS A 546 -7.49 -17.02 -14.10
N GLN A 547 -8.35 -16.16 -14.62
CA GLN A 547 -9.01 -16.37 -15.92
C GLN A 547 -8.11 -15.87 -17.06
N SER A 548 -7.43 -16.78 -17.74
CA SER A 548 -6.59 -16.47 -18.91
C SER A 548 -7.40 -16.16 -20.17
N ARG A 549 -8.71 -16.43 -20.20
CA ARG A 549 -9.68 -16.08 -21.24
C ARG A 549 -11.04 -15.80 -20.61
N PRO A 550 -11.86 -14.89 -21.14
CA PRO A 550 -13.21 -14.68 -20.62
C PRO A 550 -14.02 -15.96 -20.75
N ALA A 551 -14.19 -16.68 -19.64
CA ALA A 551 -15.03 -17.87 -19.54
C ALA A 551 -16.53 -17.50 -19.59
N GLY A 552 -16.89 -16.51 -20.40
CA GLY A 552 -18.24 -15.93 -20.42
C GLY A 552 -19.34 -16.81 -20.98
N GLY A 553 -19.00 -17.90 -21.66
CA GLY A 553 -19.98 -18.79 -22.26
C GLY A 553 -20.65 -19.78 -21.31
N ALA A 554 -20.09 -20.04 -20.13
CA ALA A 554 -20.55 -21.11 -19.24
C ALA A 554 -21.88 -20.85 -18.50
N PHE A 555 -22.41 -19.62 -18.54
CA PHE A 555 -23.57 -19.21 -17.74
C PHE A 555 -24.86 -18.99 -18.51
N TRP A 556 -24.82 -19.10 -19.84
CA TRP A 556 -26.00 -19.06 -20.69
C TRP A 556 -26.36 -20.47 -21.13
N ARG A 557 -27.59 -20.88 -20.83
CA ARG A 557 -28.20 -22.13 -21.31
C ARG A 557 -29.28 -21.76 -22.31
N GLY A 558 -28.92 -21.74 -23.55
CA GLY A 558 -29.77 -21.40 -24.66
C GLY A 558 -28.99 -20.77 -25.80
N SER A 559 -29.54 -20.86 -26.96
CA SER A 559 -29.03 -20.26 -28.17
C SER A 559 -29.91 -19.09 -28.61
N ALA A 560 -29.33 -18.08 -29.20
CA ALA A 560 -30.08 -17.03 -29.86
C ALA A 560 -29.38 -16.74 -31.19
N GLN A 561 -30.17 -16.58 -32.22
CA GLN A 561 -29.69 -16.28 -33.57
C GLN A 561 -29.27 -14.81 -33.64
N ILE A 562 -28.32 -14.52 -34.51
CA ILE A 562 -27.84 -13.15 -34.73
C ILE A 562 -28.97 -12.24 -35.24
N GLY A 563 -29.93 -12.81 -35.99
CA GLY A 563 -31.14 -12.13 -36.46
C GLY A 563 -32.04 -11.59 -35.34
N ASP A 564 -31.99 -12.18 -34.14
CA ASP A 564 -32.73 -11.73 -32.96
C ASP A 564 -31.91 -10.75 -32.11
N LEU A 565 -30.59 -11.01 -31.97
CA LEU A 565 -29.68 -10.24 -31.09
C LEU A 565 -29.25 -8.89 -31.71
N LEU A 566 -28.95 -8.87 -32.99
CA LEU A 566 -28.49 -7.65 -33.67
C LEU A 566 -29.56 -6.53 -33.69
N PRO A 567 -30.85 -6.79 -34.04
CA PRO A 567 -31.88 -5.77 -33.92
C PRO A 567 -32.13 -5.35 -32.46
N LEU A 568 -32.11 -6.30 -31.52
CA LEU A 568 -32.25 -5.99 -30.10
C LEU A 568 -31.22 -4.97 -29.63
N ILE A 569 -29.95 -5.22 -29.91
CA ILE A 569 -28.86 -4.33 -29.53
C ILE A 569 -28.93 -3.00 -30.30
N GLY A 570 -29.25 -3.06 -31.61
CA GLY A 570 -29.42 -1.87 -32.46
C GLY A 570 -30.47 -0.86 -31.94
N ARG A 571 -31.48 -1.32 -31.24
CA ARG A 571 -32.50 -0.45 -30.61
C ARG A 571 -31.95 0.44 -29.50
N PHE A 572 -30.90 -0.01 -28.80
CA PHE A 572 -30.32 0.71 -27.65
C PHE A 572 -29.07 1.53 -28.00
N ILE A 573 -28.21 1.01 -28.87
CA ILE A 573 -26.93 1.66 -29.23
C ILE A 573 -26.92 2.23 -30.67
N GLY A 574 -27.99 2.03 -31.43
CA GLY A 574 -28.09 2.39 -32.83
C GLY A 574 -27.65 1.25 -33.77
N PRO A 575 -28.29 1.13 -34.95
CA PRO A 575 -28.13 -0.01 -35.86
C PRO A 575 -26.71 -0.11 -36.46
N GLU A 576 -26.07 1.01 -36.83
CA GLU A 576 -24.72 1.00 -37.38
C GLU A 576 -23.65 0.53 -36.36
N ARG A 577 -23.74 1.04 -35.14
CA ARG A 577 -22.84 0.67 -34.05
C ARG A 577 -22.98 -0.77 -33.64
N ALA A 578 -24.22 -1.28 -33.57
CA ALA A 578 -24.47 -2.69 -33.34
C ALA A 578 -23.78 -3.56 -34.39
N ARG A 579 -23.92 -3.23 -35.68
CA ARG A 579 -23.26 -3.96 -36.77
C ARG A 579 -21.75 -3.95 -36.64
N ASN A 580 -21.15 -2.80 -36.33
CA ASN A 580 -19.72 -2.68 -36.15
C ASN A 580 -19.22 -3.54 -34.98
N ALA A 581 -19.93 -3.52 -33.83
CA ALA A 581 -19.56 -4.33 -32.66
C ALA A 581 -19.62 -5.85 -32.98
N PHE A 582 -20.66 -6.30 -33.70
CA PHE A 582 -20.75 -7.70 -34.11
C PHE A 582 -19.71 -8.06 -35.18
N ALA A 583 -19.34 -7.14 -36.10
CA ALA A 583 -18.28 -7.35 -37.08
C ALA A 583 -16.90 -7.51 -36.38
N ASP A 584 -16.64 -6.69 -35.34
CA ASP A 584 -15.42 -6.83 -34.54
C ASP A 584 -15.38 -8.16 -33.78
N TYR A 585 -16.51 -8.58 -33.21
CA TYR A 585 -16.64 -9.87 -32.57
C TYR A 585 -16.42 -11.02 -33.55
N ALA A 586 -17.00 -10.96 -34.74
CA ALA A 586 -16.81 -11.96 -35.78
C ALA A 586 -15.33 -12.08 -36.18
N ARG A 587 -14.64 -10.94 -36.37
CA ARG A 587 -13.19 -10.91 -36.65
C ARG A 587 -12.37 -11.55 -35.51
N SER A 588 -12.73 -11.27 -34.27
CA SER A 588 -12.04 -11.85 -33.09
C SER A 588 -12.21 -13.37 -32.98
N ARG A 589 -13.29 -13.91 -33.55
CA ARG A 589 -13.58 -15.35 -33.62
C ARG A 589 -13.08 -16.01 -34.90
N GLY A 590 -12.48 -15.25 -35.83
CA GLY A 590 -12.04 -15.76 -37.14
C GLY A 590 -13.18 -16.11 -38.11
N ALA A 591 -14.40 -15.57 -37.87
CA ALA A 591 -15.55 -15.77 -38.75
C ALA A 591 -15.47 -14.83 -39.97
N ALA A 592 -15.84 -15.33 -41.16
CA ALA A 592 -15.75 -14.57 -42.39
C ALA A 592 -16.79 -13.44 -42.50
N SER A 593 -17.93 -13.59 -41.87
CA SER A 593 -18.98 -12.56 -41.80
C SER A 593 -19.81 -12.69 -40.52
N VAL A 594 -20.61 -11.67 -40.24
CA VAL A 594 -21.48 -11.60 -39.04
C VAL A 594 -22.56 -12.70 -39.08
N GLU A 595 -23.06 -13.04 -40.26
CA GLU A 595 -24.12 -14.04 -40.44
C GLU A 595 -23.64 -15.47 -40.17
N VAL A 596 -22.33 -15.73 -40.20
CA VAL A 596 -21.75 -17.08 -40.01
C VAL A 596 -21.41 -17.34 -38.55
N LEU A 597 -21.65 -16.37 -37.66
CA LEU A 597 -21.40 -16.56 -36.22
C LEU A 597 -22.29 -17.68 -35.65
N PRO A 598 -21.70 -18.65 -34.92
CA PRO A 598 -22.49 -19.73 -34.30
C PRO A 598 -23.41 -19.16 -33.23
N ALA A 599 -24.66 -19.70 -33.20
CA ALA A 599 -25.63 -19.36 -32.16
C ALA A 599 -25.28 -20.07 -30.85
N ASP A 600 -24.13 -19.69 -30.24
CA ASP A 600 -23.59 -20.29 -29.03
C ASP A 600 -23.77 -19.39 -27.81
N ALA A 601 -23.51 -19.94 -26.62
CA ALA A 601 -23.52 -19.20 -25.36
C ALA A 601 -22.52 -18.02 -25.34
N GLY A 602 -21.47 -18.09 -26.15
CA GLY A 602 -20.49 -17.02 -26.32
C GLY A 602 -21.06 -15.81 -27.04
N LEU A 603 -21.90 -16.02 -28.06
CA LEU A 603 -22.60 -14.97 -28.79
C LEU A 603 -23.62 -14.28 -27.89
N VAL A 604 -24.37 -15.06 -27.10
CA VAL A 604 -25.35 -14.52 -26.13
C VAL A 604 -24.66 -13.69 -25.06
N HIS A 605 -23.54 -14.18 -24.53
CA HIS A 605 -22.73 -13.43 -23.57
C HIS A 605 -22.15 -12.14 -24.14
N PHE A 606 -21.64 -12.16 -25.38
CA PHE A 606 -21.19 -10.97 -26.07
C PHE A 606 -22.30 -9.93 -26.22
N ALA A 607 -23.49 -10.38 -26.63
CA ALA A 607 -24.69 -9.54 -26.77
C ALA A 607 -25.08 -8.91 -25.43
N GLU A 608 -25.15 -9.73 -24.36
CA GLU A 608 -25.45 -9.26 -23.01
C GLU A 608 -24.43 -8.22 -22.53
N THR A 609 -23.14 -8.51 -22.70
CA THR A 609 -22.08 -7.62 -22.25
C THR A 609 -22.07 -6.30 -23.04
N THR A 610 -22.38 -6.36 -24.33
CA THR A 610 -22.47 -5.16 -25.18
C THR A 610 -23.66 -4.28 -24.76
N LEU A 611 -24.81 -4.90 -24.51
CA LEU A 611 -25.99 -4.20 -24.04
C LEU A 611 -25.84 -3.66 -22.60
N ALA A 612 -25.09 -4.38 -21.74
CA ALA A 612 -24.83 -3.97 -20.37
C ALA A 612 -24.14 -2.60 -20.28
N GLY A 613 -23.24 -2.28 -21.21
CA GLY A 613 -22.62 -0.97 -21.28
C GLY A 613 -23.60 0.18 -21.56
N ALA A 614 -24.74 -0.06 -22.18
CA ALA A 614 -25.75 0.98 -22.49
C ALA A 614 -26.82 1.12 -21.39
N ILE A 615 -27.34 -0.01 -20.88
CA ILE A 615 -28.51 -0.04 -19.96
C ILE A 615 -28.25 -0.72 -18.61
N GLY A 616 -27.00 -1.03 -18.30
CA GLY A 616 -26.61 -1.75 -17.07
C GLY A 616 -26.78 -3.27 -17.19
N SER A 617 -26.00 -4.01 -16.41
CA SER A 617 -25.91 -5.48 -16.52
C SER A 617 -27.21 -6.20 -16.17
N ALA A 618 -27.97 -5.68 -15.21
CA ALA A 618 -29.24 -6.27 -14.78
C ALA A 618 -30.33 -6.14 -15.87
N SER A 619 -30.49 -4.95 -16.46
CA SER A 619 -31.46 -4.70 -17.56
C SER A 619 -31.04 -5.41 -18.83
N ALA A 620 -29.75 -5.46 -19.15
CA ALA A 620 -29.22 -6.19 -20.31
C ALA A 620 -29.57 -7.68 -20.23
N ARG A 621 -29.43 -8.30 -19.06
CA ARG A 621 -29.77 -9.72 -18.87
C ARG A 621 -31.23 -10.00 -19.12
N VAL A 622 -32.15 -9.15 -18.62
CA VAL A 622 -33.59 -9.29 -18.84
C VAL A 622 -33.94 -9.18 -20.33
N MET A 623 -33.33 -8.22 -21.02
CA MET A 623 -33.58 -8.02 -22.46
C MET A 623 -33.06 -9.17 -23.31
N VAL A 624 -31.84 -9.64 -23.05
CA VAL A 624 -31.26 -10.76 -23.78
C VAL A 624 -32.03 -12.06 -23.51
N SER A 625 -32.42 -12.31 -22.24
CA SER A 625 -33.21 -13.51 -21.89
C SER A 625 -34.60 -13.55 -22.59
N SER A 626 -35.13 -12.39 -23.02
CA SER A 626 -36.40 -12.34 -23.74
C SER A 626 -36.32 -12.87 -25.17
N VAL A 627 -35.15 -12.99 -25.75
CA VAL A 627 -34.89 -13.48 -27.12
C VAL A 627 -34.14 -14.83 -27.18
N VAL A 628 -33.59 -15.26 -26.04
CA VAL A 628 -32.90 -16.56 -25.91
C VAL A 628 -33.96 -17.67 -25.83
N LYS A 629 -33.86 -18.67 -26.69
CA LYS A 629 -34.66 -19.87 -26.58
C LYS A 629 -34.07 -20.78 -25.51
N GLU A 630 -34.76 -20.92 -24.37
CA GLU A 630 -34.39 -21.88 -23.33
C GLU A 630 -34.67 -23.31 -23.84
N GLU A 631 -33.66 -24.16 -23.86
CA GLU A 631 -33.81 -25.60 -24.13
C GLU A 631 -34.12 -26.33 -22.81
N PRO A 632 -35.18 -27.23 -22.79
CA PRO A 632 -35.48 -28.04 -21.62
C PRO A 632 -34.30 -29.01 -21.34
N LEU A 633 -33.87 -29.08 -20.10
CA LEU A 633 -32.80 -29.97 -19.63
C LEU A 633 -33.18 -31.44 -19.84
N GLY A 634 -32.47 -32.17 -20.70
CA GLY A 634 -32.51 -33.64 -20.77
C GLY A 634 -31.80 -34.25 -19.54
N LEU A 635 -32.31 -35.46 -19.11
CA LEU A 635 -31.72 -36.20 -17.99
C LEU A 635 -30.23 -36.52 -18.21
N ASP A 636 -29.84 -36.77 -19.45
CA ASP A 636 -28.44 -37.05 -19.84
C ASP A 636 -27.52 -35.84 -19.74
N GLU A 637 -28.05 -34.64 -19.94
CA GLU A 637 -27.30 -33.39 -19.74
C GLU A 637 -27.07 -33.08 -18.26
N VAL A 638 -28.06 -33.40 -17.41
CA VAL A 638 -27.88 -33.26 -15.94
C VAL A 638 -26.81 -34.21 -15.46
N MET A 639 -26.71 -35.41 -15.98
CA MET A 639 -25.67 -36.39 -15.65
C MET A 639 -24.32 -35.94 -16.15
N ASN A 640 -24.17 -35.37 -17.36
CA ASN A 640 -22.94 -34.84 -17.89
C ASN A 640 -22.45 -33.62 -17.07
N ILE A 641 -23.34 -32.74 -16.64
CA ILE A 641 -23.03 -31.61 -15.79
C ILE A 641 -22.58 -32.06 -14.39
N LEU A 642 -23.18 -33.09 -13.84
CA LEU A 642 -22.80 -33.70 -12.58
C LEU A 642 -21.43 -34.38 -12.68
N ASP A 643 -21.14 -35.03 -13.81
CA ASP A 643 -19.83 -35.64 -14.10
C ASP A 643 -18.75 -34.58 -14.31
N GLU A 644 -19.03 -33.53 -15.05
CA GLU A 644 -18.13 -32.39 -15.24
C GLU A 644 -17.88 -31.66 -13.92
N ALA A 645 -18.90 -31.45 -13.11
CA ALA A 645 -18.77 -30.89 -11.77
C ALA A 645 -17.98 -31.79 -10.81
N SER A 646 -18.12 -33.12 -10.96
CA SER A 646 -17.34 -34.12 -10.23
C SER A 646 -15.87 -34.12 -10.67
N GLN A 647 -15.60 -34.06 -11.95
CA GLN A 647 -14.24 -33.95 -12.50
C GLN A 647 -13.58 -32.65 -12.10
N VAL A 648 -14.28 -31.52 -12.14
CA VAL A 648 -13.80 -30.23 -11.68
C VAL A 648 -13.50 -30.23 -10.17
N ARG A 649 -14.32 -30.91 -9.35
CA ARG A 649 -14.03 -31.11 -7.91
C ARG A 649 -12.80 -31.99 -7.70
N ALA A 650 -12.66 -33.06 -8.43
CA ALA A 650 -11.48 -33.95 -8.36
C ALA A 650 -10.21 -33.21 -8.80
N TYR A 651 -10.31 -32.41 -9.88
CA TYR A 651 -9.21 -31.58 -10.36
C TYR A 651 -8.85 -30.45 -9.38
N SER A 652 -9.87 -29.79 -8.79
CA SER A 652 -9.67 -28.78 -7.74
C SER A 652 -8.97 -29.35 -6.51
N LYS A 653 -9.37 -30.56 -6.07
CA LYS A 653 -8.73 -31.25 -4.95
C LYS A 653 -7.28 -31.65 -5.25
N ARG A 654 -7.01 -32.05 -6.49
CA ARG A 654 -5.65 -32.34 -6.97
C ARG A 654 -4.79 -31.08 -7.07
N LEU A 655 -5.39 -29.95 -7.47
CA LEU A 655 -4.72 -28.66 -7.53
C LEU A 655 -4.41 -28.13 -6.12
N GLU A 656 -5.32 -28.28 -5.17
CA GLU A 656 -5.08 -27.94 -3.76
C GLU A 656 -3.96 -28.80 -3.14
N GLN A 657 -3.93 -30.07 -3.49
CA GLN A 657 -2.86 -30.95 -3.05
C GLN A 657 -1.51 -30.53 -3.64
N LYS A 658 -1.47 -30.25 -4.95
CA LYS A 658 -0.27 -29.74 -5.62
C LYS A 658 0.16 -28.37 -5.12
N SER A 659 -0.78 -27.51 -4.77
CA SER A 659 -0.47 -26.20 -4.15
C SER A 659 0.19 -26.38 -2.77
N ARG A 660 -0.30 -27.29 -1.94
CA ARG A 660 0.32 -27.60 -0.64
C ARG A 660 1.70 -28.24 -0.79
N GLU A 661 1.88 -29.16 -1.75
CA GLU A 661 3.18 -29.74 -2.07
C GLU A 661 4.17 -28.65 -2.53
N LEU A 662 3.72 -27.69 -3.36
CA LEU A 662 4.52 -26.59 -3.85
C LEU A 662 4.88 -25.59 -2.73
N GLU A 663 3.92 -25.31 -1.82
CA GLU A 663 4.17 -24.48 -0.65
C GLU A 663 5.20 -25.12 0.30
N ALA A 664 5.10 -26.44 0.52
CA ALA A 664 6.06 -27.19 1.33
C ALA A 664 7.45 -27.18 0.69
N ALA A 665 7.55 -27.48 -0.60
CA ALA A 665 8.81 -27.43 -1.36
C ALA A 665 9.41 -26.01 -1.39
N THR A 666 8.56 -24.99 -1.49
CA THR A 666 9.02 -23.58 -1.47
C THR A 666 9.54 -23.19 -0.08
N ALA A 667 8.91 -23.67 0.99
CA ALA A 667 9.38 -23.44 2.36
C ALA A 667 10.74 -24.14 2.60
N GLU A 668 10.90 -25.37 2.12
CA GLU A 668 12.14 -26.11 2.20
C GLU A 668 13.28 -25.44 1.41
N LEU A 669 12.98 -24.99 0.17
CA LEU A 669 13.91 -24.23 -0.65
C LEU A 669 14.34 -22.90 0.00
N ARG A 670 13.43 -22.21 0.66
CA ARG A 670 13.76 -20.98 1.40
C ARG A 670 14.69 -21.28 2.57
N SER A 671 14.38 -22.32 3.35
CA SER A 671 15.24 -22.72 4.46
C SER A 671 16.64 -23.16 3.99
N ALA A 672 16.73 -23.91 2.89
CA ALA A 672 18.00 -24.27 2.28
C ALA A 672 18.78 -23.05 1.76
N ASN A 673 18.09 -22.09 1.15
CA ASN A 673 18.71 -20.88 0.66
C ASN A 673 19.19 -19.96 1.79
N GLU A 674 18.49 -19.91 2.92
CA GLU A 674 18.94 -19.18 4.11
C GLU A 674 20.20 -19.81 4.69
N ARG A 675 20.26 -21.16 4.77
CA ARG A 675 21.48 -21.87 5.20
C ARG A 675 22.64 -21.64 4.25
N LEU A 676 22.42 -21.65 2.94
CA LEU A 676 23.45 -21.36 1.96
C LEU A 676 23.99 -19.93 2.08
N LYS A 677 23.13 -18.95 2.30
CA LYS A 677 23.53 -17.54 2.54
C LYS A 677 24.36 -17.39 3.81
N GLU A 678 24.01 -18.12 4.87
CA GLU A 678 24.77 -18.09 6.12
C GLU A 678 26.17 -18.70 5.92
N LEU A 679 26.26 -19.84 5.21
CA LEU A 679 27.54 -20.46 4.86
C LEU A 679 28.40 -19.58 3.98
N ASP A 680 27.81 -18.91 3.00
CA ASP A 680 28.52 -17.98 2.10
C ASP A 680 29.06 -16.76 2.87
N ARG A 681 28.27 -16.23 3.81
CA ARG A 681 28.71 -15.16 4.69
C ARG A 681 29.88 -15.58 5.58
N LEU A 682 29.82 -16.78 6.22
CA LEU A 682 30.91 -17.30 7.04
C LEU A 682 32.18 -17.50 6.23
N LYS A 683 32.07 -17.95 5.00
CA LYS A 683 33.19 -18.09 4.07
C LYS A 683 33.80 -16.72 3.72
N ASP A 684 32.99 -15.71 3.44
CA ASP A 684 33.47 -14.37 3.10
C ASP A 684 34.14 -13.68 4.30
N ASP A 685 33.61 -13.83 5.51
CA ASP A 685 34.21 -13.34 6.75
C ASP A 685 35.59 -14.03 7.00
N PHE A 686 35.69 -15.34 6.75
CA PHE A 686 36.95 -16.08 6.82
C PHE A 686 37.99 -15.54 5.83
N MET A 687 37.62 -15.40 4.54
CA MET A 687 38.51 -14.87 3.50
C MET A 687 38.98 -13.44 3.76
N SER A 688 38.09 -12.62 4.29
CA SER A 688 38.41 -11.25 4.70
C SER A 688 39.47 -11.22 5.82
N SER A 689 39.27 -12.07 6.84
CA SER A 689 40.21 -12.16 7.97
C SER A 689 41.59 -12.67 7.54
N VAL A 690 41.66 -13.74 6.70
CA VAL A 690 42.92 -14.23 6.13
C VAL A 690 43.64 -13.14 5.34
N THR A 691 42.92 -12.43 4.50
CA THR A 691 43.50 -11.37 3.64
C THR A 691 44.09 -10.23 4.51
N HIS A 692 43.41 -9.85 5.58
CA HIS A 692 43.92 -8.81 6.49
C HIS A 692 45.20 -9.25 7.20
N GLU A 693 45.22 -10.48 7.76
CA GLU A 693 46.38 -11.01 8.49
C GLU A 693 47.60 -11.29 7.57
N LEU A 694 47.40 -11.57 6.28
CA LEU A 694 48.47 -11.68 5.30
C LEU A 694 49.02 -10.32 4.87
N ARG A 695 48.15 -9.28 4.75
CA ARG A 695 48.52 -7.95 4.29
C ARG A 695 49.49 -7.24 5.26
N THR A 696 49.29 -7.36 6.57
CA THR A 696 50.05 -6.66 7.60
C THR A 696 51.55 -6.98 7.53
N PRO A 697 52.01 -8.26 7.63
CA PRO A 697 53.42 -8.59 7.52
C PRO A 697 54.00 -8.24 6.15
N LEU A 698 53.23 -8.42 5.08
CA LEU A 698 53.66 -8.08 3.73
C LEU A 698 53.97 -6.58 3.55
N THR A 699 53.09 -5.73 4.14
CA THR A 699 53.30 -4.27 4.15
C THR A 699 54.54 -3.87 4.93
N SER A 700 54.82 -4.53 6.07
CA SER A 700 56.04 -4.28 6.85
C SER A 700 57.28 -4.72 6.09
N ILE A 701 57.29 -5.92 5.51
CA ILE A 701 58.41 -6.41 4.68
C ILE A 701 58.69 -5.43 3.54
N ARG A 702 57.66 -4.99 2.83
CA ARG A 702 57.77 -4.04 1.74
C ARG A 702 58.33 -2.70 2.20
N ALA A 703 57.78 -2.11 3.27
CA ALA A 703 58.23 -0.81 3.78
C ALA A 703 59.71 -0.80 4.20
N PHE A 704 60.17 -1.81 4.96
CA PHE A 704 61.55 -1.91 5.36
C PHE A 704 62.49 -2.24 4.21
N SER A 705 62.00 -2.98 3.20
CA SER A 705 62.76 -3.24 1.96
C SER A 705 62.91 -1.96 1.13
N GLU A 706 61.84 -1.14 0.99
CA GLU A 706 61.88 0.16 0.32
C GLU A 706 62.84 1.12 1.05
N MET A 707 62.76 1.21 2.39
CA MET A 707 63.69 2.03 3.19
C MET A 707 65.16 1.63 2.98
N LEU A 708 65.46 0.31 2.91
CA LEU A 708 66.80 -0.20 2.65
C LEU A 708 67.30 0.08 1.21
N LEU A 709 66.38 0.19 0.26
CA LEU A 709 66.65 0.46 -1.15
C LEU A 709 66.87 1.94 -1.43
N GLU A 710 66.06 2.83 -0.77
CA GLU A 710 66.07 4.28 -1.03
C GLU A 710 67.21 5.02 -0.34
N ASP A 711 67.69 4.56 0.82
CA ASP A 711 68.81 5.22 1.53
C ASP A 711 70.07 4.36 1.66
N PRO A 712 71.02 4.53 0.73
CA PRO A 712 72.34 3.81 0.78
C PRO A 712 73.22 4.16 1.98
N ARG A 713 72.94 5.21 2.76
CA ARG A 713 73.73 5.74 3.88
C ARG A 713 73.25 5.25 5.24
N ILE A 714 72.25 4.36 5.30
CA ILE A 714 71.81 3.72 6.54
C ILE A 714 73.00 3.07 7.22
N ASP A 715 73.16 3.32 8.53
CA ASP A 715 74.22 2.72 9.32
C ASP A 715 74.10 1.18 9.40
N LEU A 716 75.22 0.54 9.74
CA LEU A 716 75.24 -0.94 9.75
C LEU A 716 74.36 -1.54 10.83
N ALA A 717 74.12 -0.82 11.92
CA ALA A 717 73.26 -1.28 13.02
C ALA A 717 71.78 -1.18 12.64
N GLU A 718 71.34 -0.07 12.02
CA GLU A 718 69.96 0.08 11.49
C GLU A 718 69.67 -0.85 10.31
N ARG A 719 70.65 -1.05 9.42
CA ARG A 719 70.55 -2.03 8.32
C ARG A 719 70.28 -3.44 8.85
N LYS A 720 71.06 -3.87 9.85
CA LYS A 720 70.85 -5.18 10.52
C LYS A 720 69.48 -5.27 11.19
N ARG A 721 69.03 -4.19 11.81
CA ARG A 721 67.71 -4.11 12.46
C ARG A 721 66.58 -4.26 11.44
N PHE A 722 66.61 -3.56 10.31
CA PHE A 722 65.59 -3.65 9.27
C PHE A 722 65.62 -5.00 8.58
N LEU A 723 66.75 -5.57 8.28
CA LEU A 723 66.88 -6.94 7.77
C LEU A 723 66.30 -7.96 8.78
N GLY A 724 66.57 -7.77 10.06
CA GLY A 724 66.02 -8.62 11.12
C GLY A 724 64.52 -8.59 11.18
N ILE A 725 63.92 -7.40 10.99
CA ILE A 725 62.45 -7.25 10.92
C ILE A 725 61.91 -7.95 9.68
N ILE A 726 62.55 -7.78 8.50
CA ILE A 726 62.13 -8.45 7.26
C ILE A 726 62.14 -9.97 7.43
N VAL A 727 63.21 -10.53 7.99
CA VAL A 727 63.34 -11.97 8.23
C VAL A 727 62.22 -12.43 9.18
N SER A 728 62.05 -11.74 10.32
CA SER A 728 61.02 -12.09 11.31
C SER A 728 59.60 -12.06 10.75
N GLU A 729 59.25 -11.02 9.93
CA GLU A 729 57.94 -10.93 9.31
C GLU A 729 57.75 -11.97 8.19
N THR A 730 58.83 -12.35 7.48
CA THR A 730 58.78 -13.44 6.50
C THR A 730 58.52 -14.80 7.16
N GLU A 731 59.20 -15.09 8.29
CA GLU A 731 58.93 -16.28 9.08
C GLU A 731 57.52 -16.32 9.66
N ARG A 732 57.00 -15.18 10.09
CA ARG A 732 55.61 -15.01 10.55
C ARG A 732 54.64 -15.29 9.44
N LEU A 733 54.84 -14.75 8.25
CA LEU A 733 54.01 -14.98 7.08
C LEU A 733 54.00 -16.47 6.69
N THR A 734 55.15 -17.11 6.66
CA THR A 734 55.27 -18.55 6.35
C THR A 734 54.51 -19.41 7.34
N ARG A 735 54.59 -19.11 8.63
CA ARG A 735 53.82 -19.78 9.68
C ARG A 735 52.29 -19.59 9.47
N LEU A 736 51.84 -18.38 9.16
CA LEU A 736 50.45 -18.08 8.92
C LEU A 736 49.91 -18.84 7.69
N VAL A 737 50.63 -18.83 6.58
CA VAL A 737 50.23 -19.59 5.36
C VAL A 737 50.09 -21.07 5.67
N ASN A 738 51.06 -21.67 6.37
CA ASN A 738 51.01 -23.09 6.72
C ASN A 738 49.83 -23.40 7.64
N GLN A 739 49.52 -22.52 8.60
CA GLN A 739 48.38 -22.70 9.49
C GLN A 739 47.03 -22.60 8.74
N VAL A 740 46.89 -21.68 7.77
CA VAL A 740 45.67 -21.58 6.92
C VAL A 740 45.53 -22.83 6.06
N LEU A 741 46.61 -23.34 5.48
CA LEU A 741 46.61 -24.56 4.69
C LEU A 741 46.30 -25.79 5.54
N ASP A 742 46.87 -25.93 6.73
CA ASP A 742 46.57 -26.99 7.68
C ASP A 742 45.10 -26.99 8.05
N MET A 743 44.55 -25.79 8.39
CA MET A 743 43.14 -25.60 8.72
C MET A 743 42.23 -26.03 7.57
N ALA A 744 42.51 -25.58 6.33
CA ALA A 744 41.74 -25.93 5.15
C ALA A 744 41.76 -27.43 4.85
N LYS A 745 42.90 -28.09 5.03
CA LYS A 745 43.04 -29.55 4.84
C LYS A 745 42.27 -30.34 5.88
N ILE A 746 42.29 -29.92 7.15
CA ILE A 746 41.56 -30.57 8.24
C ILE A 746 40.03 -30.39 8.03
N GLU A 747 39.57 -29.19 7.70
CA GLU A 747 38.14 -28.90 7.46
C GLU A 747 37.58 -29.60 6.23
N SER A 748 38.37 -29.76 5.16
CA SER A 748 37.93 -30.48 3.95
C SER A 748 38.04 -32.00 4.07
N GLY A 749 38.49 -32.52 5.21
CA GLY A 749 38.71 -33.96 5.42
C GLY A 749 39.91 -34.55 4.61
N HIS A 750 40.73 -33.70 4.00
CA HIS A 750 41.88 -34.14 3.19
C HIS A 750 43.23 -34.03 3.95
N ALA A 751 43.18 -33.99 5.26
CA ALA A 751 44.42 -34.05 6.06
C ALA A 751 44.98 -35.46 6.10
N ASP A 752 46.23 -35.65 5.74
CA ASP A 752 46.92 -36.91 5.86
C ASP A 752 47.30 -37.13 7.35
N TRP A 753 46.73 -38.17 7.98
CA TRP A 753 46.99 -38.51 9.36
C TRP A 753 47.91 -39.75 9.43
N HIS A 754 49.08 -39.59 10.04
CA HIS A 754 50.07 -40.67 10.22
C HIS A 754 49.90 -41.31 11.58
N ASN A 755 48.85 -42.11 11.75
CA ASN A 755 48.53 -42.74 13.03
C ASN A 755 49.56 -43.87 13.42
N GLY A 756 50.09 -43.75 14.63
CA GLY A 756 50.98 -44.73 15.23
C GLY A 756 50.76 -44.83 16.75
N GLU A 757 51.38 -45.76 17.40
CA GLU A 757 51.41 -45.81 18.84
C GLU A 757 52.28 -44.69 19.39
N VAL A 758 51.65 -43.79 20.18
CA VAL A 758 52.34 -42.61 20.71
C VAL A 758 52.28 -42.55 22.22
N SER A 759 53.39 -42.30 22.84
CA SER A 759 53.48 -41.99 24.27
C SER A 759 53.32 -40.50 24.49
N LEU A 760 52.29 -40.03 25.23
CA LEU A 760 52.11 -38.62 25.55
C LEU A 760 53.24 -38.07 26.40
N VAL A 761 53.95 -38.90 27.19
CA VAL A 761 55.13 -38.48 27.93
C VAL A 761 56.21 -37.99 26.96
N GLU A 762 56.53 -38.80 25.92
CA GLU A 762 57.53 -38.42 24.90
C GLU A 762 57.10 -37.16 24.11
N VAL A 763 55.83 -37.04 23.78
CA VAL A 763 55.29 -35.85 23.08
C VAL A 763 55.50 -34.60 23.95
N ILE A 764 55.15 -34.66 25.23
CA ILE A 764 55.34 -33.52 26.15
C ILE A 764 56.81 -33.19 26.33
N GLU A 765 57.66 -34.18 26.55
CA GLU A 765 59.12 -33.97 26.70
C GLU A 765 59.74 -33.35 25.44
N GLN A 766 59.35 -33.82 24.25
CA GLN A 766 59.83 -33.26 22.98
C GLN A 766 59.39 -31.80 22.80
N ALA A 767 58.12 -31.51 23.11
CA ALA A 767 57.60 -30.14 22.99
C ALA A 767 58.26 -29.20 24.02
N ALA A 768 58.51 -29.67 25.25
CA ALA A 768 59.23 -28.95 26.29
C ALA A 768 60.71 -28.67 25.89
N ALA A 769 61.40 -29.71 25.34
CA ALA A 769 62.78 -29.55 24.82
C ALA A 769 62.82 -28.50 23.66
N SER A 770 61.85 -28.58 22.73
CA SER A 770 61.75 -27.64 21.58
C SER A 770 61.45 -26.19 21.98
N THR A 771 60.76 -25.98 23.10
CA THR A 771 60.44 -24.66 23.66
C THR A 771 61.41 -24.16 24.72
N SER A 772 62.40 -24.96 25.12
CA SER A 772 63.30 -24.69 26.24
C SER A 772 64.06 -23.34 26.11
N GLN A 773 64.48 -23.00 24.88
CA GLN A 773 65.18 -21.71 24.63
C GLN A 773 64.19 -20.52 24.86
N LEU A 774 62.92 -20.66 24.48
CA LEU A 774 61.90 -19.65 24.65
C LEU A 774 61.66 -19.35 26.17
N PHE A 775 61.66 -20.42 26.98
CA PHE A 775 61.53 -20.31 28.43
C PHE A 775 62.76 -19.63 29.04
N LYS A 776 63.99 -19.98 28.61
CA LYS A 776 65.23 -19.36 29.06
C LYS A 776 65.33 -17.86 28.70
N ASP A 777 65.02 -17.50 27.46
CA ASP A 777 65.08 -16.14 26.96
C ASP A 777 64.14 -15.21 27.73
N LYS A 778 62.99 -15.70 28.18
CA LYS A 778 61.99 -14.95 28.95
C LYS A 778 62.16 -15.09 30.47
N GLY A 779 63.03 -15.98 30.92
CA GLY A 779 63.23 -16.26 32.34
C GLY A 779 62.09 -16.91 33.07
N VAL A 780 61.36 -17.79 32.36
CA VAL A 780 60.15 -18.49 32.83
C VAL A 780 60.54 -19.91 33.30
N THR A 781 60.04 -20.34 34.43
CA THR A 781 60.24 -21.73 34.92
C THR A 781 59.17 -22.68 34.38
N LEU A 782 59.60 -23.85 33.94
CA LEU A 782 58.74 -24.94 33.51
C LEU A 782 58.80 -26.09 34.51
N ASP A 783 57.72 -26.42 35.19
CA ASP A 783 57.56 -27.53 36.09
C ASP A 783 56.73 -28.62 35.42
N MET A 784 57.23 -29.84 35.36
CA MET A 784 56.54 -30.97 34.72
C MET A 784 56.26 -32.08 35.75
N ALA A 785 55.00 -32.46 35.86
CA ALA A 785 54.51 -33.62 36.65
C ALA A 785 54.04 -34.71 35.70
N LEU A 786 54.96 -35.57 35.30
CA LEU A 786 54.71 -36.66 34.38
C LEU A 786 54.82 -38.03 35.08
N PRO A 787 53.83 -38.90 34.96
CA PRO A 787 53.90 -40.28 35.53
C PRO A 787 54.90 -41.13 34.71
N GLY A 788 55.55 -42.07 35.40
CA GLY A 788 56.60 -42.84 34.76
C GLY A 788 56.16 -43.85 33.66
N GLN A 789 54.92 -44.21 33.65
CA GLN A 789 54.30 -45.05 32.61
C GLN A 789 52.84 -44.63 32.41
N VAL A 790 52.41 -44.46 31.19
CA VAL A 790 50.99 -44.19 30.75
C VAL A 790 50.66 -45.06 29.56
N PRO A 791 49.38 -45.39 29.31
CA PRO A 791 49.04 -46.15 28.12
C PRO A 791 49.44 -45.41 26.84
N SER A 792 49.85 -46.08 25.79
CA SER A 792 50.09 -45.54 24.46
C SER A 792 48.69 -45.20 23.82
N LEU A 793 48.71 -44.17 22.99
CA LEU A 793 47.56 -43.73 22.19
C LEU A 793 47.80 -44.04 20.72
N LEU A 794 46.77 -44.38 19.98
CA LEU A 794 46.85 -44.44 18.52
C LEU A 794 46.54 -43.04 17.95
N ALA A 795 47.58 -42.32 17.59
CA ALA A 795 47.47 -40.97 17.10
C ALA A 795 48.66 -40.58 16.19
N ASP A 796 48.58 -39.42 15.58
CA ASP A 796 49.67 -38.78 14.83
C ASP A 796 50.57 -38.04 15.84
N ARG A 797 51.81 -38.50 15.98
CA ARG A 797 52.78 -37.97 16.94
C ARG A 797 53.10 -36.47 16.65
N ASP A 798 53.28 -36.13 15.40
CA ASP A 798 53.69 -34.76 15.02
C ASP A 798 52.52 -33.77 15.24
N ARG A 799 51.30 -34.22 15.05
CA ARG A 799 50.09 -33.41 15.33
C ARG A 799 49.92 -33.21 16.85
N LEU A 800 50.17 -34.19 17.68
CA LEU A 800 50.12 -34.02 19.15
C LEU A 800 51.30 -33.16 19.65
N VAL A 801 52.47 -33.27 19.07
CA VAL A 801 53.58 -32.34 19.34
C VAL A 801 53.17 -30.92 18.94
N GLN A 802 52.47 -30.71 17.81
CA GLN A 802 51.97 -29.41 17.37
C GLN A 802 50.98 -28.80 18.39
N VAL A 803 50.07 -29.62 18.95
CA VAL A 803 49.15 -29.19 20.03
C VAL A 803 49.94 -28.71 21.26
N MET A 804 50.92 -29.51 21.71
CA MET A 804 51.71 -29.18 22.88
C MET A 804 52.57 -27.94 22.66
N LEU A 805 53.21 -27.79 21.49
CA LEU A 805 53.96 -26.59 21.15
C LEU A 805 53.09 -25.32 21.14
N ASN A 806 51.85 -25.42 20.62
CA ASN A 806 50.89 -24.31 20.67
C ASN A 806 50.55 -23.90 22.11
N LEU A 807 50.24 -24.86 22.97
CA LEU A 807 49.89 -24.60 24.37
C LEU A 807 51.07 -24.01 25.15
N LEU A 808 52.28 -24.63 25.05
CA LEU A 808 53.47 -24.20 25.76
C LEU A 808 53.95 -22.81 25.28
N SER A 809 53.93 -22.55 23.97
CA SER A 809 54.30 -21.24 23.45
C SER A 809 53.30 -20.12 23.86
N ASN A 810 52.00 -20.47 23.96
CA ASN A 810 51.02 -19.54 24.48
C ASN A 810 51.25 -19.29 25.98
N ALA A 811 51.49 -20.29 26.77
CA ALA A 811 51.77 -20.16 28.21
C ALA A 811 52.96 -19.21 28.44
N VAL A 812 54.08 -19.46 27.75
CA VAL A 812 55.28 -18.58 27.87
C VAL A 812 54.98 -17.16 27.41
N LYS A 813 54.21 -17.00 26.33
CA LYS A 813 53.91 -15.68 25.75
C LYS A 813 53.17 -14.78 26.73
N PHE A 814 52.19 -15.28 27.45
CA PHE A 814 51.32 -14.46 28.29
C PHE A 814 51.77 -14.32 29.77
N VAL A 815 52.81 -15.00 30.22
CA VAL A 815 53.36 -14.79 31.56
C VAL A 815 54.40 -13.66 31.59
N ASP A 816 54.62 -13.06 32.75
CA ASP A 816 55.58 -11.99 32.95
C ASP A 816 57.06 -12.50 32.88
N ALA A 817 57.94 -11.69 32.27
CA ALA A 817 59.36 -11.99 32.20
C ALA A 817 60.00 -12.05 33.60
N GLY A 818 60.73 -13.09 33.89
CA GLY A 818 61.48 -13.28 35.13
C GLY A 818 60.63 -13.73 36.36
N ARG A 819 59.28 -13.74 36.24
CA ARG A 819 58.37 -14.20 37.30
C ARG A 819 57.41 -15.28 36.85
N GLY A 820 57.38 -15.57 35.55
CA GLY A 820 56.50 -16.53 34.92
C GLY A 820 56.76 -17.94 35.35
N ARG A 821 55.70 -18.72 35.62
CA ARG A 821 55.74 -20.16 35.85
C ARG A 821 54.71 -20.85 35.00
N VAL A 822 55.13 -21.98 34.40
CA VAL A 822 54.24 -22.87 33.63
C VAL A 822 54.33 -24.27 34.22
N TRP A 823 53.20 -24.86 34.44
CA TRP A 823 53.11 -26.25 34.95
C TRP A 823 52.44 -27.10 33.86
N VAL A 824 53.07 -28.28 33.63
CA VAL A 824 52.50 -29.29 32.77
C VAL A 824 52.27 -30.55 33.61
N ALA A 825 51.05 -31.03 33.61
CA ALA A 825 50.66 -32.25 34.28
C ALA A 825 50.03 -33.20 33.28
N LEU A 826 50.39 -34.48 33.38
CA LEU A 826 49.74 -35.58 32.68
C LEU A 826 49.11 -36.51 33.74
N ALA A 827 47.82 -36.82 33.60
CA ALA A 827 47.11 -37.70 34.50
C ALA A 827 46.25 -38.70 33.73
N GLU A 828 46.18 -39.91 34.22
CA GLU A 828 45.22 -40.91 33.72
C GLU A 828 43.88 -40.71 34.46
N CYS A 829 42.78 -40.64 33.73
CA CYS A 829 41.44 -40.49 34.25
C CYS A 829 40.49 -41.54 33.60
N ALA A 830 39.27 -41.65 34.09
CA ALA A 830 38.30 -42.66 33.62
C ALA A 830 37.99 -42.53 32.13
N GLU A 831 38.14 -41.34 31.54
CA GLU A 831 37.80 -41.05 30.15
C GLU A 831 39.03 -41.11 29.23
N GLY A 832 40.26 -41.23 29.74
CA GLY A 832 41.48 -41.22 28.95
C GLY A 832 42.66 -40.57 29.63
N LEU A 833 43.59 -40.05 28.85
CA LEU A 833 44.74 -39.29 29.31
C LEU A 833 44.47 -37.76 29.24
N ARG A 834 44.55 -37.12 30.40
CA ARG A 834 44.37 -35.66 30.51
C ARG A 834 45.76 -34.98 30.64
N VAL A 835 45.95 -33.95 29.80
CA VAL A 835 47.11 -33.06 29.87
C VAL A 835 46.63 -31.66 30.28
N ASP A 836 47.21 -31.13 31.31
CA ASP A 836 46.95 -29.75 31.77
C ASP A 836 48.21 -28.92 31.57
N VAL A 837 48.09 -27.76 30.90
CA VAL A 837 49.13 -26.75 30.77
C VAL A 837 48.63 -25.47 31.45
N ARG A 838 49.16 -25.22 32.63
CA ARG A 838 48.75 -24.06 33.46
C ARG A 838 49.86 -23.01 33.46
N ASP A 839 49.48 -21.76 33.39
CA ASP A 839 50.37 -20.61 33.53
C ASP A 839 49.87 -19.68 34.66
N ASN A 840 50.75 -18.79 35.12
CA ASN A 840 50.45 -17.73 36.09
C ASN A 840 50.35 -16.37 35.45
N GLY A 841 49.88 -16.28 34.22
CA GLY A 841 49.66 -15.06 33.47
C GLY A 841 48.41 -14.26 33.92
N PRO A 842 47.97 -13.30 33.13
CA PRO A 842 46.82 -12.45 33.49
C PRO A 842 45.47 -13.16 33.49
N GLY A 843 45.37 -14.41 33.01
CA GLY A 843 44.12 -15.15 32.89
C GLY A 843 43.20 -14.60 31.78
N LEU A 844 41.97 -15.17 31.69
CA LEU A 844 40.96 -14.86 30.68
C LEU A 844 39.63 -14.57 31.38
N THR A 845 38.93 -13.57 30.88
CA THR A 845 37.55 -13.29 31.31
C THR A 845 36.58 -14.38 30.83
N PRO A 846 35.39 -14.54 31.46
CA PRO A 846 34.41 -15.51 30.99
C PRO A 846 34.01 -15.34 29.52
N GLU A 847 33.96 -14.11 29.02
CA GLU A 847 33.64 -13.77 27.64
C GLU A 847 34.75 -14.19 26.67
N GLU A 848 36.05 -14.02 27.08
CA GLU A 848 37.19 -14.43 26.30
C GLU A 848 37.33 -15.95 26.25
N GLN A 849 36.95 -16.67 27.29
CA GLN A 849 36.98 -18.15 27.31
C GLN A 849 36.03 -18.75 26.31
N LEU A 850 34.91 -18.10 25.98
CA LEU A 850 33.94 -18.56 24.97
C LEU A 850 34.48 -18.44 23.54
N VAL A 851 35.29 -17.41 23.27
CA VAL A 851 35.73 -17.05 21.91
C VAL A 851 37.18 -17.43 21.63
N VAL A 852 38.00 -17.85 22.62
CA VAL A 852 39.45 -18.12 22.46
C VAL A 852 39.73 -19.25 21.47
N PHE A 853 38.75 -20.13 21.20
CA PHE A 853 38.84 -21.20 20.22
C PHE A 853 38.22 -20.84 18.85
N GLU A 854 37.71 -19.60 18.68
CA GLU A 854 37.25 -19.11 17.37
C GLU A 854 38.42 -18.69 16.48
N LYS A 855 38.26 -18.86 15.16
CA LYS A 855 39.27 -18.55 14.16
C LYS A 855 39.62 -17.05 14.16
N PHE A 856 40.93 -16.72 14.14
CA PHE A 856 41.46 -15.35 14.11
C PHE A 856 41.09 -14.47 15.29
N ARG A 857 40.53 -15.02 16.35
CA ARG A 857 40.26 -14.29 17.59
C ARG A 857 41.50 -14.22 18.48
N GLN A 858 41.75 -13.04 19.04
CA GLN A 858 42.83 -12.77 19.97
C GLN A 858 42.24 -12.08 21.19
N GLY A 859 42.56 -12.56 22.41
CA GLY A 859 42.14 -11.93 23.65
C GLY A 859 42.98 -10.67 23.93
N GLY A 860 42.38 -9.63 24.54
CA GLY A 860 43.05 -8.38 24.95
C GLY A 860 42.47 -7.13 24.29
N ASN A 861 42.58 -5.97 24.98
CA ASN A 861 42.08 -4.67 24.54
C ASN A 861 42.87 -4.17 23.32
N THR A 862 42.21 -4.06 22.18
CA THR A 862 42.74 -3.79 20.83
C THR A 862 43.45 -2.43 20.62
N MET A 863 43.59 -1.57 21.64
CA MET A 863 44.12 -0.20 21.43
C MET A 863 45.53 0.03 21.94
N THR A 864 46.12 -0.77 22.81
CA THR A 864 47.42 -0.45 23.44
C THR A 864 48.48 -1.54 23.38
N ASP A 865 48.11 -2.84 23.28
CA ASP A 865 49.10 -3.96 23.17
C ASP A 865 48.56 -5.00 22.16
N LYS A 866 49.12 -5.00 20.96
CA LYS A 866 48.86 -6.09 19.99
C LYS A 866 49.59 -7.35 20.44
N PRO A 867 48.93 -8.41 20.98
CA PRO A 867 49.60 -9.67 21.26
C PRO A 867 50.03 -10.26 19.92
N GLN A 868 51.32 -10.65 19.81
CA GLN A 868 51.86 -11.35 18.64
C GLN A 868 51.24 -12.74 18.53
N GLY A 869 50.33 -12.98 17.58
CA GLY A 869 49.77 -14.32 17.30
C GLY A 869 48.95 -14.32 16.05
N THR A 870 48.65 -15.49 15.51
CA THR A 870 47.82 -15.63 14.28
C THR A 870 46.33 -15.88 14.60
N GLY A 871 45.99 -16.19 15.86
CA GLY A 871 44.63 -16.61 16.25
C GLY A 871 44.15 -17.95 15.67
N LEU A 872 45.06 -18.71 15.04
CA LEU A 872 44.75 -20.01 14.45
C LEU A 872 45.29 -21.21 15.26
N GLY A 873 46.22 -20.99 16.17
CA GLY A 873 46.86 -22.10 16.91
C GLY A 873 45.89 -22.91 17.76
N LEU A 874 45.07 -22.26 18.60
CA LEU A 874 44.09 -22.93 19.47
C LEU A 874 42.96 -23.60 18.68
N PRO A 875 42.34 -22.96 17.67
CA PRO A 875 41.40 -23.64 16.77
C PRO A 875 41.95 -24.93 16.11
N ILE A 876 43.19 -24.86 15.60
CA ILE A 876 43.86 -26.04 15.02
C ILE A 876 44.08 -27.11 16.06
N SER A 877 44.57 -26.75 17.26
CA SER A 877 44.80 -27.69 18.38
C SER A 877 43.48 -28.36 18.79
N ARG A 878 42.40 -27.63 18.82
CA ARG A 878 41.07 -28.15 19.13
C ARG A 878 40.62 -29.17 18.07
N GLN A 879 40.76 -28.85 16.77
CA GLN A 879 40.39 -29.80 15.71
C GLN A 879 41.24 -31.05 15.68
N ILE A 880 42.56 -30.96 16.01
CA ILE A 880 43.42 -32.11 16.14
C ILE A 880 42.93 -33.02 17.28
N VAL A 881 42.64 -32.46 18.44
CA VAL A 881 42.19 -33.23 19.61
C VAL A 881 40.80 -33.84 19.36
N GLU A 882 39.86 -33.08 18.77
CA GLU A 882 38.52 -33.52 18.43
C GLU A 882 38.52 -34.60 17.33
N HIS A 883 39.46 -34.59 16.37
CA HIS A 883 39.63 -35.67 15.39
C HIS A 883 39.82 -37.03 16.02
N TYR A 884 40.54 -37.10 17.17
CA TYR A 884 40.76 -38.35 17.93
C TYR A 884 39.71 -38.62 19.00
N GLY A 885 38.53 -37.93 18.91
CA GLY A 885 37.43 -38.07 19.86
C GLY A 885 37.69 -37.48 21.25
N GLY A 886 38.75 -36.68 21.37
CA GLY A 886 39.11 -35.96 22.57
C GLY A 886 38.40 -34.61 22.68
N ARG A 887 38.70 -33.83 23.71
CA ARG A 887 38.23 -32.43 23.89
C ARG A 887 39.32 -31.54 24.39
N LEU A 888 39.35 -30.29 23.97
CA LEU A 888 40.24 -29.21 24.43
C LEU A 888 39.37 -28.08 25.02
N TRP A 889 39.72 -27.63 26.26
CA TRP A 889 39.01 -26.55 26.93
C TRP A 889 39.99 -25.68 27.75
N VAL A 890 39.50 -24.60 28.31
CA VAL A 890 40.28 -23.68 29.17
C VAL A 890 39.50 -23.40 30.46
N GLU A 891 40.19 -23.34 31.57
CA GLU A 891 39.75 -22.95 32.91
C GLU A 891 40.61 -21.77 33.35
N SER A 892 40.05 -20.60 33.57
CA SER A 892 40.79 -19.41 33.88
C SER A 892 39.97 -18.40 34.69
N ALA A 893 40.65 -17.61 35.54
CA ALA A 893 40.04 -16.40 36.12
C ALA A 893 40.99 -15.22 35.92
N ALA A 894 40.43 -14.05 35.73
CA ALA A 894 41.24 -12.84 35.49
C ALA A 894 42.14 -12.55 36.67
N GLY A 895 43.45 -12.51 36.43
CA GLY A 895 44.50 -12.31 37.42
C GLY A 895 45.05 -13.60 38.08
N GLU A 896 44.51 -14.76 37.80
CA GLU A 896 44.91 -16.03 38.39
C GLU A 896 45.60 -17.03 37.43
N GLY A 897 45.88 -16.57 36.20
CA GLY A 897 46.45 -17.40 35.16
C GLY A 897 45.40 -18.24 34.38
N ALA A 898 45.85 -19.03 33.43
CA ALA A 898 45.00 -19.90 32.64
C ALA A 898 45.48 -21.35 32.68
N CYS A 899 44.52 -22.29 32.63
CA CYS A 899 44.80 -23.72 32.49
C CYS A 899 44.14 -24.21 31.22
N PHE A 900 44.91 -24.51 30.20
CA PHE A 900 44.46 -25.21 29.00
C PHE A 900 44.57 -26.72 29.17
N SER A 901 43.49 -27.39 29.09
CA SER A 901 43.42 -28.83 29.31
C SER A 901 42.92 -29.53 28.05
N PHE A 902 43.54 -30.67 27.71
CA PHE A 902 42.95 -31.54 26.71
C PHE A 902 42.92 -32.97 27.19
N LEU A 903 41.93 -33.70 26.72
CA LEU A 903 41.67 -35.10 27.03
C LEU A 903 41.78 -35.93 25.74
N MET A 904 42.58 -37.00 25.79
CA MET A 904 42.69 -37.99 24.72
C MET A 904 42.12 -39.31 25.20
N PRO A 905 41.10 -39.89 24.53
CA PRO A 905 40.51 -41.16 24.98
C PRO A 905 41.49 -42.33 24.83
N CYS A 906 41.66 -43.12 25.87
CA CYS A 906 42.34 -44.41 25.86
C CYS A 906 41.33 -45.50 25.56
N GLY A 907 41.06 -45.85 24.31
CA GLY A 907 40.06 -46.82 23.97
C GLY A 907 40.45 -47.66 22.75
N LYS A 908 40.18 -48.92 22.83
CA LYS A 908 40.31 -49.91 21.76
C LYS A 908 39.55 -49.43 20.53
N SER A 909 40.17 -49.58 19.34
CA SER A 909 39.61 -49.37 18.01
C SER A 909 38.12 -49.71 17.95
N THR A 910 37.27 -48.73 17.77
CA THR A 910 35.91 -48.94 17.21
C THR A 910 36.07 -49.05 15.70
N GLU A 911 35.74 -50.20 15.19
CA GLU A 911 35.65 -50.53 13.78
C GLU A 911 34.89 -49.46 13.02
N THR A 912 35.46 -49.00 11.93
CA THR A 912 34.83 -48.31 10.85
C THR A 912 33.55 -49.04 10.45
N LYS A 913 32.40 -48.43 10.65
CA LYS A 913 31.19 -48.75 9.88
C LYS A 913 31.25 -48.07 8.54
N ASP A 914 31.89 -48.73 7.60
CA ASP A 914 31.52 -48.66 6.20
C ASP A 914 30.26 -49.47 6.01
N GLU A 915 29.17 -48.83 5.61
CA GLU A 915 28.04 -49.37 4.84
C GLU A 915 27.20 -48.15 4.46
N ALA A 916 27.27 -47.66 3.23
CA ALA A 916 26.54 -48.12 2.04
C ALA A 916 25.00 -48.11 2.19
N GLY A 917 24.35 -47.27 1.40
CA GLY A 917 22.91 -47.21 1.17
C GLY A 917 22.46 -45.82 0.70
#